data_328713504d8eeee2c43a3acef5142193
#
_entry.id   328713504d8eeee2c43a3acef5142193
#
_cell.length_a   1.000
_cell.length_b   1.000
_cell.length_c   1.000
_cell.angle_alpha   90.00
_cell.angle_beta   90.00
_cell.angle_gamma   90.00
#
_symmetry.space_group_name_H-M   'P 1'
#
loop_
_entity.id
_entity.type
_entity.pdbx_description
1 polymer ?
#
loop_
_entity_poly.entity_id
_entity_poly.type
_entity_poly.pdbx_seq_one_letter_code
_entity_poly.pdbx_strand_id
1 'polypeptide(L)'
;MRKQRILPILLLSSVLCILSSTAFAHHNLPNDKGKGNFRFTETNPPVAPVRPIAEFEPASDVLIRYPLGIPVSLVAQLANTANVICIVSNSQQSSAISAFTNAGVNMERVSFLNAATDSYWTRDYGPWFIFDGNGDYGVVDFVYNRPRPNDNLIPQVFANQLALNYFGMNLQQSGGNYMCDGINTAAQTTLVYTENGNNQANVNTKMQQYLGITNYLVLEDPNNTYIEHIDCWAKFLAPDKIIIRSVPASHSQYNAIENAANYFATHNCAWGYPYRVYRVYTPANEPYTNSLILNKKVFVPIVGGSNDNPALQVYREALPGYEVIGVSQTGSAPWESTDALHCRTHEIPDKNMLNIVHTPWHSIVPLETDIVINTEIIAHSGQSLYLDSLFVCYKINSGIWQRSYLQPLARNNYTTAISGFAYGDTIRYFIHAADQSGRSIDHPVFAYLDPHLFVIQPDLKPPVLTHNPITSITNQSEPISFIVSANDESGISQVLFRYKIDDSEVFSYPMDPLTEDSYIFQYYPEFTTEDHIFYYSFMAYDGANPHNTSILPGQDLWYEVPILIVFLNDEVQIPTLPEGIISVYPNPFNPAGSELIRLKYFSPGNIPFSFRVYNLKGQIIYTETLFPKGKGIQEISWNGLDKKGKLAPNGIYLIEILQGSKSHKSKLIIVK
;
A
#
# COMPACT_ATOMS: atom_id res chain seq x y z
N MET A 1 -80.43 -52.63 18.29
CA MET A 1 -79.69 -52.69 17.02
C MET A 1 -78.74 -51.50 17.02
N ARG A 2 -77.49 -51.69 17.46
CA ARG A 2 -76.48 -50.61 17.56
C ARG A 2 -75.63 -50.64 16.30
N LYS A 3 -75.59 -49.51 15.57
CA LYS A 3 -74.66 -49.29 14.48
C LYS A 3 -73.34 -48.84 15.04
N GLN A 4 -72.31 -49.65 14.89
CA GLN A 4 -70.89 -49.18 15.08
C GLN A 4 -70.43 -48.37 13.90
N ARG A 5 -69.94 -47.14 14.18
CA ARG A 5 -69.24 -46.32 13.20
C ARG A 5 -67.74 -46.66 13.25
N ILE A 6 -67.24 -47.13 12.15
CA ILE A 6 -65.80 -47.31 11.92
C ILE A 6 -65.23 -45.95 11.47
N LEU A 7 -64.29 -45.46 12.24
CA LEU A 7 -63.48 -44.23 11.92
C LEU A 7 -62.27 -44.65 11.10
N PRO A 8 -61.98 -44.12 9.97
CA PRO A 8 -60.73 -44.40 9.28
C PRO A 8 -59.59 -43.67 9.97
N ILE A 9 -58.58 -44.40 10.39
CA ILE A 9 -57.29 -43.86 10.84
C ILE A 9 -56.55 -43.32 9.61
N LEU A 10 -56.42 -42.00 9.49
CA LEU A 10 -55.51 -41.37 8.58
C LEU A 10 -54.09 -41.58 9.15
N LEU A 11 -53.32 -42.45 8.52
CA LEU A 11 -51.86 -42.44 8.69
C LEU A 11 -51.32 -41.16 8.03
N LEU A 12 -50.96 -40.15 8.83
CA LEU A 12 -50.10 -39.05 8.43
C LEU A 12 -48.67 -39.62 8.37
N SER A 13 -48.22 -39.99 7.18
CA SER A 13 -46.80 -40.17 6.91
C SER A 13 -46.14 -38.77 6.91
N SER A 14 -45.61 -38.37 8.07
CA SER A 14 -44.67 -37.28 8.16
C SER A 14 -43.41 -37.69 7.41
N VAL A 15 -43.33 -37.25 6.14
CA VAL A 15 -42.06 -37.19 5.41
C VAL A 15 -41.22 -36.15 6.15
N LEU A 16 -40.40 -36.65 7.06
CA LEU A 16 -39.31 -35.86 7.67
C LEU A 16 -38.33 -35.61 6.55
N CYS A 17 -38.48 -34.46 5.84
CA CYS A 17 -37.40 -33.88 5.03
C CYS A 17 -36.26 -33.55 5.99
N ILE A 18 -35.38 -34.53 6.19
CA ILE A 18 -34.04 -34.24 6.70
C ILE A 18 -33.38 -33.44 5.62
N LEU A 19 -33.49 -32.09 5.73
CA LEU A 19 -32.52 -31.19 5.17
C LEU A 19 -31.20 -31.58 5.84
N SER A 20 -30.48 -32.52 5.22
CA SER A 20 -29.06 -32.64 5.44
C SER A 20 -28.47 -31.29 4.98
N SER A 21 -28.37 -30.32 5.91
CA SER A 21 -27.31 -29.36 5.85
C SER A 21 -26.04 -30.22 5.83
N THR A 22 -25.55 -30.52 4.64
CA THR A 22 -24.16 -30.86 4.44
C THR A 22 -23.41 -29.59 4.86
N ALA A 23 -23.19 -29.43 6.17
CA ALA A 23 -22.05 -28.73 6.68
C ALA A 23 -20.91 -29.44 5.95
N PHE A 24 -20.32 -28.72 4.96
CA PHE A 24 -19.08 -29.14 4.36
C PHE A 24 -18.13 -29.35 5.52
N ALA A 25 -17.84 -30.58 5.84
CA ALA A 25 -16.87 -30.90 6.83
C ALA A 25 -15.56 -30.34 6.31
N HIS A 26 -15.10 -29.24 6.94
CA HIS A 26 -13.71 -28.85 6.85
C HIS A 26 -12.94 -30.15 7.10
N HIS A 27 -12.20 -30.62 6.10
CA HIS A 27 -11.44 -31.84 6.22
C HIS A 27 -10.63 -31.79 7.50
N ASN A 28 -11.10 -32.38 8.57
CA ASN A 28 -10.52 -32.70 9.89
C ASN A 28 -9.25 -31.94 10.35
N LEU A 29 -9.03 -30.75 9.80
CA LEU A 29 -8.01 -29.86 10.33
C LEU A 29 -8.71 -29.00 11.38
N PRO A 30 -8.25 -29.03 12.62
CA PRO A 30 -8.87 -28.28 13.70
C PRO A 30 -9.06 -26.83 13.29
N ASN A 31 -10.13 -26.21 13.79
CA ASN A 31 -10.37 -24.77 13.66
C ASN A 31 -9.36 -24.03 14.57
N ASP A 32 -8.09 -24.12 14.16
CA ASP A 32 -6.93 -23.82 14.95
C ASP A 32 -6.40 -22.41 14.65
N LYS A 33 -7.30 -21.39 14.86
CA LYS A 33 -6.81 -20.05 15.13
C LYS A 33 -6.02 -20.11 16.44
N GLY A 34 -4.70 -20.05 16.36
CA GLY A 34 -3.87 -20.04 17.55
C GLY A 34 -2.39 -19.95 17.21
N LYS A 35 -1.67 -19.14 17.98
CA LYS A 35 -0.20 -19.07 17.89
C LYS A 35 0.37 -20.44 18.17
N GLY A 36 0.98 -21.06 17.17
CA GLY A 36 1.97 -22.07 17.44
C GLY A 36 3.10 -21.40 18.27
N ASN A 37 3.50 -22.01 19.40
CA ASN A 37 4.69 -21.59 20.12
C ASN A 37 5.92 -22.01 19.30
N PHE A 38 6.13 -21.36 18.13
CA PHE A 38 7.29 -21.63 17.30
C PHE A 38 8.47 -20.78 17.78
N ARG A 39 9.62 -21.38 17.82
CA ARG A 39 10.87 -20.67 18.01
C ARG A 39 11.24 -20.06 16.64
N PHE A 40 10.82 -18.82 16.38
CA PHE A 40 11.16 -18.09 15.17
C PHE A 40 12.41 -17.22 15.41
N THR A 41 13.35 -17.26 14.49
CA THR A 41 14.56 -16.44 14.56
C THR A 41 14.45 -15.29 13.58
N GLU A 42 14.28 -14.09 14.10
CA GLU A 42 14.34 -12.88 13.29
C GLU A 42 15.77 -12.63 12.81
N THR A 43 15.91 -12.29 11.53
CA THR A 43 17.20 -11.88 10.96
C THR A 43 17.22 -10.35 10.76
N ASN A 44 18.37 -9.81 10.35
CA ASN A 44 18.41 -8.46 9.80
C ASN A 44 17.57 -8.41 8.52
N PRO A 45 16.89 -7.27 8.25
CA PRO A 45 16.20 -7.07 6.98
C PRO A 45 17.14 -7.16 5.77
N PRO A 46 16.61 -7.40 4.56
CA PRO A 46 17.36 -7.28 3.32
C PRO A 46 17.97 -5.88 3.14
N VAL A 47 18.98 -5.75 2.29
CA VAL A 47 19.55 -4.45 1.94
C VAL A 47 18.51 -3.64 1.17
N ALA A 48 18.24 -2.41 1.61
CA ALA A 48 17.31 -1.53 0.91
C ALA A 48 17.94 -0.90 -0.35
N PRO A 49 17.16 -0.51 -1.38
CA PRO A 49 15.72 -0.70 -1.49
C PRO A 49 15.31 -2.14 -1.75
N VAL A 50 14.23 -2.59 -1.13
CA VAL A 50 13.69 -3.95 -1.34
C VAL A 50 12.52 -3.87 -2.32
N ARG A 51 12.45 -4.82 -3.26
CA ARG A 51 11.36 -4.95 -4.22
C ARG A 51 10.62 -6.28 -3.98
N PRO A 52 9.32 -6.27 -3.68
CA PRO A 52 8.51 -7.48 -3.62
C PRO A 52 8.30 -8.03 -5.04
N ILE A 53 8.04 -9.32 -5.16
CA ILE A 53 7.73 -9.94 -6.45
C ILE A 53 6.27 -10.35 -6.47
N ALA A 54 5.51 -9.89 -7.47
CA ALA A 54 4.09 -10.16 -7.59
C ALA A 54 3.81 -11.50 -8.28
N GLU A 55 2.66 -12.11 -7.96
CA GLU A 55 2.23 -13.40 -8.53
C GLU A 55 2.14 -13.39 -10.07
N PHE A 56 1.77 -12.26 -10.66
CA PHE A 56 1.63 -12.12 -12.11
C PHE A 56 2.96 -11.90 -12.85
N GLU A 57 4.08 -11.79 -12.14
CA GLU A 57 5.41 -11.68 -12.75
C GLU A 57 5.93 -13.05 -13.22
N PRO A 58 6.99 -13.09 -14.06
CA PRO A 58 7.52 -14.35 -14.58
C PRO A 58 7.91 -15.33 -13.49
N ALA A 59 7.43 -16.55 -13.58
CA ALA A 59 7.73 -17.65 -12.66
C ALA A 59 8.51 -18.76 -13.35
N SER A 60 9.52 -19.32 -12.69
CA SER A 60 10.28 -20.49 -13.14
C SER A 60 9.64 -21.80 -12.70
N ASP A 61 9.02 -21.80 -11.52
CA ASP A 61 8.51 -23.00 -10.88
C ASP A 61 7.15 -22.73 -10.22
N VAL A 62 6.47 -23.80 -9.79
CA VAL A 62 5.30 -23.76 -8.92
C VAL A 62 5.47 -24.77 -7.79
N LEU A 63 5.24 -24.32 -6.55
CA LEU A 63 5.33 -25.13 -5.36
C LEU A 63 3.96 -25.77 -5.07
N ILE A 64 3.97 -27.09 -4.92
CA ILE A 64 2.83 -27.91 -4.48
C ILE A 64 3.26 -28.86 -3.37
N ARG A 65 2.33 -29.56 -2.79
CA ARG A 65 2.62 -30.55 -1.73
C ARG A 65 1.95 -31.88 -2.04
N TYR A 66 2.58 -33.00 -1.64
CA TYR A 66 1.97 -34.34 -1.65
C TYR A 66 1.87 -34.92 -0.23
N PRO A 67 0.71 -35.51 0.16
CA PRO A 67 -0.51 -35.79 -0.62
C PRO A 67 -1.20 -34.52 -1.11
N LEU A 68 -1.72 -34.59 -2.36
CA LEU A 68 -2.25 -33.40 -3.06
C LEU A 68 -3.50 -32.82 -2.38
N GLY A 69 -3.58 -31.49 -2.33
CA GLY A 69 -4.80 -30.73 -2.10
C GLY A 69 -5.48 -30.24 -3.38
N ILE A 70 -4.91 -30.60 -4.54
CA ILE A 70 -5.36 -30.19 -5.90
C ILE A 70 -5.58 -31.44 -6.76
N PRO A 71 -6.36 -31.36 -7.84
CA PRO A 71 -6.48 -32.45 -8.80
C PRO A 71 -5.13 -32.79 -9.43
N VAL A 72 -4.81 -34.07 -9.54
CA VAL A 72 -3.55 -34.52 -10.17
C VAL A 72 -3.45 -34.10 -11.65
N SER A 73 -4.57 -33.96 -12.34
CA SER A 73 -4.64 -33.41 -13.70
C SER A 73 -4.14 -31.95 -13.80
N LEU A 74 -4.31 -31.18 -12.71
CA LEU A 74 -3.73 -29.83 -12.64
C LEU A 74 -2.21 -29.89 -12.57
N VAL A 75 -1.62 -30.87 -11.87
CA VAL A 75 -0.15 -31.03 -11.82
C VAL A 75 0.43 -31.23 -13.22
N ALA A 76 -0.24 -31.99 -14.08
CA ALA A 76 0.17 -32.16 -15.47
C ALA A 76 0.15 -30.83 -16.26
N GLN A 77 -0.86 -29.99 -16.05
CA GLN A 77 -0.98 -28.68 -16.68
C GLN A 77 0.08 -27.71 -16.13
N LEU A 78 0.35 -27.72 -14.84
CA LEU A 78 1.39 -26.93 -14.20
C LEU A 78 2.78 -27.31 -14.77
N ALA A 79 3.08 -28.61 -14.86
CA ALA A 79 4.33 -29.10 -15.43
C ALA A 79 4.53 -28.73 -16.92
N ASN A 80 3.44 -28.46 -17.66
CA ASN A 80 3.51 -27.92 -19.03
C ASN A 80 3.70 -26.40 -19.08
N THR A 81 3.59 -25.72 -17.95
CA THR A 81 3.65 -24.24 -17.86
C THR A 81 4.94 -23.77 -17.20
N ALA A 82 5.33 -24.38 -16.09
CA ALA A 82 6.55 -24.10 -15.31
C ALA A 82 7.12 -25.42 -14.80
N ASN A 83 8.28 -25.41 -14.13
CA ASN A 83 8.67 -26.59 -13.36
C ASN A 83 7.80 -26.73 -12.12
N VAL A 84 7.73 -27.93 -11.58
CA VAL A 84 6.95 -28.22 -10.35
C VAL A 84 7.92 -28.63 -9.25
N ILE A 85 7.91 -27.91 -8.13
CA ILE A 85 8.58 -28.31 -6.89
C ILE A 85 7.53 -28.94 -5.99
N CYS A 86 7.62 -30.25 -5.74
CA CYS A 86 6.67 -30.95 -4.87
C CYS A 86 7.28 -31.19 -3.50
N ILE A 87 6.69 -30.57 -2.45
CA ILE A 87 7.05 -30.86 -1.07
C ILE A 87 6.51 -32.26 -0.73
N VAL A 88 7.37 -33.13 -0.25
CA VAL A 88 6.98 -34.50 0.07
C VAL A 88 7.89 -35.08 1.17
N SER A 89 7.33 -35.90 2.05
CA SER A 89 8.16 -36.67 2.99
C SER A 89 8.87 -37.81 2.21
N ASN A 90 10.05 -38.21 2.70
CA ASN A 90 10.83 -39.31 2.08
C ASN A 90 10.02 -40.59 1.90
N SER A 91 9.14 -40.90 2.84
CA SER A 91 8.29 -42.11 2.80
C SER A 91 7.17 -42.05 1.73
N GLN A 92 6.79 -40.85 1.28
CA GLN A 92 5.70 -40.63 0.34
C GLN A 92 6.18 -40.31 -1.08
N GLN A 93 7.45 -40.07 -1.29
CA GLN A 93 8.00 -39.65 -2.60
C GLN A 93 7.74 -40.68 -3.71
N SER A 94 7.89 -41.98 -3.43
CA SER A 94 7.59 -43.02 -4.42
C SER A 94 6.10 -43.04 -4.81
N SER A 95 5.20 -42.74 -3.86
CA SER A 95 3.77 -42.67 -4.11
C SER A 95 3.45 -41.41 -4.96
N ALA A 96 4.09 -40.29 -4.70
CA ALA A 96 3.96 -39.08 -5.52
C ALA A 96 4.41 -39.30 -6.96
N ILE A 97 5.61 -39.91 -7.15
CA ILE A 97 6.12 -40.28 -8.48
C ILE A 97 5.13 -41.16 -9.24
N SER A 98 4.61 -42.21 -8.58
CA SER A 98 3.65 -43.11 -9.19
C SER A 98 2.34 -42.39 -9.58
N ALA A 99 1.82 -41.53 -8.70
CA ALA A 99 0.59 -40.77 -8.95
C ALA A 99 0.78 -39.79 -10.14
N PHE A 100 1.91 -39.10 -10.21
CA PHE A 100 2.21 -38.13 -11.27
C PHE A 100 2.47 -38.84 -12.60
N THR A 101 3.24 -39.92 -12.61
CA THR A 101 3.48 -40.73 -13.81
C THR A 101 2.19 -41.28 -14.40
N ASN A 102 1.32 -41.85 -13.57
CA ASN A 102 0.04 -42.41 -13.98
C ASN A 102 -0.93 -41.33 -14.53
N ALA A 103 -0.77 -40.07 -14.09
CA ALA A 103 -1.55 -38.94 -14.57
C ALA A 103 -0.92 -38.25 -15.81
N GLY A 104 0.19 -38.76 -16.34
CA GLY A 104 0.86 -38.20 -17.51
C GLY A 104 1.61 -36.88 -17.25
N VAL A 105 2.02 -36.65 -16.01
CA VAL A 105 2.84 -35.47 -15.67
C VAL A 105 4.21 -35.63 -16.31
N ASN A 106 4.73 -34.55 -16.93
CA ASN A 106 6.10 -34.52 -17.43
C ASN A 106 7.10 -34.52 -16.25
N MET A 107 7.59 -35.70 -15.90
CA MET A 107 8.47 -35.90 -14.74
C MET A 107 9.85 -35.24 -14.88
N GLU A 108 10.29 -34.87 -16.09
CA GLU A 108 11.54 -34.11 -16.29
C GLU A 108 11.44 -32.68 -15.72
N ARG A 109 10.22 -32.20 -15.54
CA ARG A 109 9.92 -30.88 -14.97
C ARG A 109 9.46 -30.93 -13.52
N VAL A 110 9.58 -32.09 -12.85
CA VAL A 110 9.21 -32.25 -11.45
C VAL A 110 10.45 -32.49 -10.61
N SER A 111 10.62 -31.67 -9.58
CA SER A 111 11.61 -31.85 -8.53
C SER A 111 10.93 -32.03 -7.19
N PHE A 112 11.64 -32.59 -6.22
CA PHE A 112 11.11 -32.86 -4.89
C PHE A 112 11.86 -32.11 -3.80
N LEU A 113 11.11 -31.39 -2.95
CA LEU A 113 11.60 -30.80 -1.73
C LEU A 113 11.26 -31.78 -0.57
N ASN A 114 12.28 -32.45 -0.06
CA ASN A 114 12.09 -33.44 0.99
C ASN A 114 11.89 -32.78 2.36
N ALA A 115 10.64 -32.65 2.76
CA ALA A 115 10.24 -32.08 4.05
C ALA A 115 8.92 -32.69 4.54
N ALA A 116 8.71 -32.73 5.85
CA ALA A 116 7.42 -33.01 6.44
C ALA A 116 6.54 -31.75 6.34
N THR A 117 5.24 -31.94 6.16
CA THR A 117 4.23 -30.88 6.20
C THR A 117 3.03 -31.31 7.00
N ASP A 118 2.34 -30.36 7.63
CA ASP A 118 1.12 -30.61 8.39
C ASP A 118 -0.13 -30.43 7.51
N SER A 119 -0.02 -29.65 6.41
CA SER A 119 -1.14 -29.36 5.52
C SER A 119 -0.72 -29.23 4.05
N TYR A 120 -1.68 -29.00 3.16
CA TYR A 120 -1.45 -28.78 1.73
C TYR A 120 -1.58 -27.29 1.32
N TRP A 121 -1.72 -26.38 2.27
CA TRP A 121 -1.87 -24.96 1.99
C TRP A 121 -0.52 -24.28 1.76
N THR A 122 0.10 -24.61 0.62
CA THR A 122 1.43 -24.09 0.24
C THR A 122 1.44 -22.59 0.06
N ARG A 123 0.33 -21.97 -0.30
CA ARG A 123 0.20 -20.52 -0.36
C ARG A 123 0.38 -19.87 1.02
N ASP A 124 -0.25 -20.45 2.03
CA ASP A 124 -0.33 -19.85 3.35
C ASP A 124 1.01 -19.85 4.09
N TYR A 125 1.75 -20.93 3.98
CA TYR A 125 3.06 -21.08 4.63
C TYR A 125 4.26 -20.98 3.67
N GLY A 126 4.00 -20.94 2.36
CA GLY A 126 5.07 -20.86 1.34
C GLY A 126 5.90 -19.58 1.48
N PRO A 127 7.13 -19.57 0.97
CA PRO A 127 8.00 -18.42 1.08
C PRO A 127 7.49 -17.22 0.29
N TRP A 128 7.74 -15.99 0.79
CA TRP A 128 7.63 -14.80 -0.04
C TRP A 128 8.97 -14.48 -0.69
N PHE A 129 8.96 -13.75 -1.80
CA PHE A 129 10.14 -13.52 -2.60
C PHE A 129 10.38 -12.03 -2.84
N ILE A 130 11.66 -11.67 -2.86
CA ILE A 130 12.10 -10.29 -3.09
C ILE A 130 13.37 -10.24 -3.96
N PHE A 131 13.63 -9.04 -4.50
CA PHE A 131 14.98 -8.60 -4.83
C PHE A 131 15.40 -7.53 -3.82
N ASP A 132 16.61 -7.64 -3.30
CA ASP A 132 17.18 -6.65 -2.38
C ASP A 132 17.86 -5.50 -3.13
N GLY A 133 18.39 -4.52 -2.39
CA GLY A 133 19.06 -3.35 -2.96
C GLY A 133 20.35 -3.63 -3.71
N ASN A 134 20.90 -4.83 -3.59
CA ASN A 134 22.02 -5.32 -4.40
C ASN A 134 21.54 -6.01 -5.70
N GLY A 135 20.22 -6.24 -5.82
CA GLY A 135 19.63 -7.05 -6.88
C GLY A 135 19.65 -8.55 -6.62
N ASP A 136 19.99 -8.95 -5.38
CA ASP A 136 20.03 -10.36 -4.99
C ASP A 136 18.62 -10.89 -4.69
N TYR A 137 18.31 -12.09 -5.21
CA TYR A 137 17.06 -12.79 -4.96
C TYR A 137 17.06 -13.42 -3.57
N GLY A 138 15.96 -13.24 -2.83
CA GLY A 138 15.83 -13.74 -1.48
C GLY A 138 14.43 -14.24 -1.13
N VAL A 139 14.41 -15.09 -0.09
CA VAL A 139 13.21 -15.61 0.57
C VAL A 139 12.96 -14.80 1.84
N VAL A 140 11.75 -14.27 1.97
CA VAL A 140 11.25 -13.69 3.22
C VAL A 140 10.31 -14.71 3.88
N ASP A 141 10.67 -15.12 5.08
CA ASP A 141 9.92 -16.02 5.93
C ASP A 141 9.19 -15.26 7.04
N PHE A 142 8.11 -15.81 7.54
CA PHE A 142 7.26 -15.23 8.58
C PHE A 142 6.74 -16.31 9.53
N VAL A 143 6.22 -15.91 10.67
CA VAL A 143 5.59 -16.84 11.62
C VAL A 143 4.21 -17.23 11.06
N TYR A 144 4.07 -18.51 10.65
CA TYR A 144 2.79 -19.00 10.13
C TYR A 144 1.70 -18.95 11.21
N ASN A 145 0.56 -18.39 10.86
CA ASN A 145 -0.54 -18.12 11.81
C ASN A 145 -1.38 -19.34 12.20
N ARG A 146 -0.84 -20.54 12.04
CA ARG A 146 -1.48 -21.81 12.43
C ARG A 146 -0.53 -22.67 13.27
N PRO A 147 -1.04 -23.51 14.19
CA PRO A 147 -0.22 -24.40 15.03
C PRO A 147 0.31 -25.61 14.23
N ARG A 148 1.02 -25.34 13.13
CA ARG A 148 1.56 -26.31 12.16
C ARG A 148 3.07 -26.14 12.05
N PRO A 149 3.82 -26.78 12.96
CA PRO A 149 5.26 -26.57 13.06
C PRO A 149 6.06 -26.99 11.83
N ASN A 150 5.61 -28.06 11.14
CA ASN A 150 6.30 -28.50 9.92
C ASN A 150 6.07 -27.54 8.76
N ASP A 151 4.84 -27.03 8.59
CA ASP A 151 4.52 -26.03 7.58
C ASP A 151 5.33 -24.74 7.79
N ASN A 152 5.42 -24.28 9.04
CA ASN A 152 6.18 -23.07 9.42
C ASN A 152 7.69 -23.16 9.11
N LEU A 153 8.24 -24.35 8.90
CA LEU A 153 9.65 -24.55 8.57
C LEU A 153 9.92 -24.55 7.06
N ILE A 154 8.89 -24.64 6.24
CA ILE A 154 9.05 -24.82 4.79
C ILE A 154 9.83 -23.69 4.13
N PRO A 155 9.60 -22.39 4.41
CA PRO A 155 10.38 -21.32 3.79
C PRO A 155 11.88 -21.43 4.06
N GLN A 156 12.27 -21.79 5.30
CA GLN A 156 13.66 -21.99 5.66
C GLN A 156 14.28 -23.23 4.97
N VAL A 157 13.52 -24.35 4.93
CA VAL A 157 13.96 -25.57 4.22
C VAL A 157 14.13 -25.30 2.74
N PHE A 158 13.18 -24.57 2.14
CA PHE A 158 13.22 -24.16 0.75
C PHE A 158 14.47 -23.31 0.44
N ALA A 159 14.70 -22.26 1.23
CA ALA A 159 15.86 -21.39 1.05
C ALA A 159 17.17 -22.15 1.19
N ASN A 160 17.30 -23.02 2.20
CA ASN A 160 18.49 -23.82 2.43
C ASN A 160 18.76 -24.81 1.29
N GLN A 161 17.73 -25.54 0.84
CA GLN A 161 17.90 -26.56 -0.22
C GLN A 161 18.27 -25.94 -1.56
N LEU A 162 17.77 -24.74 -1.85
CA LEU A 162 18.04 -24.02 -3.10
C LEU A 162 19.19 -23.00 -2.98
N ALA A 163 19.86 -22.95 -1.82
CA ALA A 163 20.95 -22.01 -1.51
C ALA A 163 20.58 -20.54 -1.82
N LEU A 164 19.42 -20.11 -1.33
CA LEU A 164 18.91 -18.75 -1.49
C LEU A 164 19.18 -17.91 -0.22
N ASN A 165 19.23 -16.59 -0.37
CA ASN A 165 19.23 -15.67 0.74
C ASN A 165 17.94 -15.84 1.55
N TYR A 166 18.08 -15.84 2.87
CA TYR A 166 16.95 -16.05 3.79
C TYR A 166 16.82 -14.89 4.77
N PHE A 167 15.61 -14.37 4.88
CA PHE A 167 15.26 -13.26 5.75
C PHE A 167 14.05 -13.63 6.60
N GLY A 168 14.26 -13.81 7.90
CA GLY A 168 13.21 -14.12 8.87
C GLY A 168 12.56 -12.85 9.41
N MET A 169 11.33 -12.58 9.04
CA MET A 169 10.51 -11.47 9.50
C MET A 169 9.60 -11.92 10.65
N ASN A 170 9.90 -11.55 11.88
CA ASN A 170 9.10 -11.94 13.05
C ASN A 170 7.76 -11.19 13.10
N LEU A 171 6.87 -11.52 12.17
CA LEU A 171 5.45 -11.17 12.13
C LEU A 171 4.62 -12.44 11.94
N GLN A 172 3.50 -12.52 12.62
CA GLN A 172 2.51 -13.56 12.36
C GLN A 172 1.75 -13.23 11.08
N GLN A 173 1.75 -14.16 10.11
CA GLN A 173 1.26 -13.94 8.76
C GLN A 173 0.64 -15.23 8.17
N SER A 174 -0.07 -15.05 7.06
CA SER A 174 -0.44 -16.09 6.12
C SER A 174 -0.32 -15.57 4.70
N GLY A 175 0.29 -16.34 3.80
CA GLY A 175 0.50 -15.96 2.41
C GLY A 175 -0.80 -15.76 1.62
N GLY A 176 -1.88 -16.48 1.97
CA GLY A 176 -3.21 -16.26 1.37
C GLY A 176 -3.83 -14.91 1.74
N ASN A 177 -3.36 -14.32 2.84
CA ASN A 177 -3.75 -12.97 3.24
C ASN A 177 -2.76 -11.89 2.75
N TYR A 178 -2.00 -12.12 1.69
CA TYR A 178 -1.05 -11.16 1.15
C TYR A 178 -1.06 -11.15 -0.37
N MET A 179 -1.16 -9.98 -0.96
CA MET A 179 -0.89 -9.77 -2.37
C MET A 179 -0.13 -8.46 -2.57
N CYS A 180 0.78 -8.41 -3.56
CA CYS A 180 1.56 -7.22 -3.88
C CYS A 180 1.52 -6.91 -5.38
N ASP A 181 1.91 -5.68 -5.74
CA ASP A 181 1.92 -5.19 -7.12
C ASP A 181 3.29 -5.34 -7.82
N GLY A 182 4.29 -5.85 -7.12
CA GLY A 182 5.66 -5.96 -7.64
C GLY A 182 6.44 -4.63 -7.66
N ILE A 183 5.86 -3.55 -7.12
CA ILE A 183 6.47 -2.22 -7.06
C ILE A 183 6.69 -1.83 -5.59
N ASN A 184 5.66 -1.36 -4.91
CA ASN A 184 5.72 -0.92 -3.53
C ASN A 184 4.39 -1.04 -2.77
N THR A 185 3.34 -1.55 -3.40
CA THR A 185 2.01 -1.68 -2.81
C THR A 185 1.73 -3.13 -2.44
N ALA A 186 1.19 -3.34 -1.24
CA ALA A 186 0.58 -4.61 -0.85
C ALA A 186 -0.81 -4.39 -0.26
N ALA A 187 -1.65 -5.41 -0.38
CA ALA A 187 -2.96 -5.44 0.25
C ALA A 187 -3.14 -6.69 1.12
N GLN A 188 -3.76 -6.52 2.28
CA GLN A 188 -4.11 -7.57 3.26
C GLN A 188 -5.42 -7.23 3.97
N THR A 189 -5.96 -8.18 4.70
CA THR A 189 -7.04 -7.90 5.65
C THR A 189 -6.48 -7.43 7.00
N THR A 190 -7.35 -6.84 7.85
CA THR A 190 -7.01 -6.40 9.22
C THR A 190 -6.58 -7.54 10.14
N LEU A 191 -6.73 -8.79 9.70
CA LEU A 191 -6.18 -9.96 10.39
C LEU A 191 -4.71 -9.79 10.75
N VAL A 192 -3.90 -9.21 9.83
CA VAL A 192 -2.48 -8.97 10.06
C VAL A 192 -2.20 -8.11 11.29
N TYR A 193 -3.04 -7.11 11.55
CA TYR A 193 -2.90 -6.28 12.75
C TYR A 193 -3.35 -7.02 14.00
N THR A 194 -4.49 -7.68 13.93
CA THR A 194 -5.08 -8.42 15.05
C THR A 194 -4.13 -9.50 15.57
N GLU A 195 -3.56 -10.29 14.68
CA GLU A 195 -2.63 -11.37 15.03
C GLU A 195 -1.28 -10.86 15.58
N ASN A 196 -0.90 -9.64 15.27
CA ASN A 196 0.30 -8.99 15.79
C ASN A 196 0.02 -8.00 16.93
N GLY A 197 -1.03 -8.24 17.70
CA GLY A 197 -1.37 -7.47 18.91
C GLY A 197 -1.83 -6.04 18.63
N ASN A 198 -2.40 -5.80 17.46
CA ASN A 198 -2.86 -4.49 16.97
C ASN A 198 -1.75 -3.42 16.91
N ASN A 199 -0.49 -3.84 16.83
CA ASN A 199 0.63 -2.92 16.70
C ASN A 199 0.89 -2.58 15.22
N GLN A 200 0.04 -1.76 14.64
CA GLN A 200 0.09 -1.35 13.25
C GLN A 200 1.46 -0.75 12.86
N ALA A 201 2.03 0.08 13.72
CA ALA A 201 3.32 0.71 13.44
C ALA A 201 4.45 -0.32 13.26
N ASN A 202 4.50 -1.36 14.13
CA ASN A 202 5.48 -2.43 14.00
C ASN A 202 5.25 -3.27 12.74
N VAL A 203 3.98 -3.61 12.44
CA VAL A 203 3.65 -4.36 11.22
C VAL A 203 4.08 -3.57 9.98
N ASN A 204 3.67 -2.31 9.86
CA ASN A 204 3.99 -1.47 8.70
C ASN A 204 5.50 -1.28 8.53
N THR A 205 6.23 -1.07 9.64
CA THR A 205 7.70 -0.95 9.61
C THR A 205 8.35 -2.22 9.07
N LYS A 206 7.93 -3.40 9.52
CA LYS A 206 8.48 -4.67 9.05
C LYS A 206 8.12 -4.96 7.59
N MET A 207 6.87 -4.68 7.18
CA MET A 207 6.47 -4.82 5.78
C MET A 207 7.31 -3.91 4.87
N GLN A 208 7.63 -2.71 5.32
CA GLN A 208 8.55 -1.82 4.59
C GLN A 208 9.98 -2.34 4.58
N GLN A 209 10.53 -2.77 5.72
CA GLN A 209 11.92 -3.19 5.83
C GLN A 209 12.21 -4.50 5.10
N TYR A 210 11.31 -5.50 5.18
CA TYR A 210 11.53 -6.83 4.61
C TYR A 210 11.01 -7.01 3.20
N LEU A 211 9.97 -6.25 2.82
CA LEU A 211 9.26 -6.40 1.55
C LEU A 211 9.23 -5.11 0.71
N GLY A 212 9.76 -3.99 1.21
CA GLY A 212 9.76 -2.72 0.48
C GLY A 212 8.38 -2.07 0.33
N ILE A 213 7.39 -2.49 1.12
CA ILE A 213 6.02 -1.99 1.02
C ILE A 213 5.92 -0.61 1.66
N THR A 214 5.70 0.41 0.86
CA THR A 214 5.49 1.80 1.30
C THR A 214 4.04 2.25 1.19
N ASN A 215 3.24 1.60 0.33
CA ASN A 215 1.80 1.79 0.21
C ASN A 215 1.08 0.52 0.67
N TYR A 216 0.63 0.51 1.93
CA TYR A 216 0.07 -0.70 2.55
C TYR A 216 -1.42 -0.58 2.76
N LEU A 217 -2.20 -1.28 1.93
CA LEU A 217 -3.65 -1.26 1.89
C LEU A 217 -4.21 -2.37 2.78
N VAL A 218 -4.69 -2.02 3.97
CA VAL A 218 -5.23 -2.99 4.93
C VAL A 218 -6.72 -2.74 5.12
N LEU A 219 -7.54 -3.72 4.75
CA LEU A 219 -9.00 -3.64 4.73
C LEU A 219 -9.63 -4.68 5.66
N GLU A 220 -10.86 -4.43 6.12
CA GLU A 220 -11.67 -5.47 6.75
C GLU A 220 -11.97 -6.60 5.78
N ASP A 221 -12.07 -7.87 6.26
CA ASP A 221 -12.51 -8.99 5.41
C ASP A 221 -13.99 -8.85 5.03
N PRO A 222 -14.35 -8.58 3.78
CA PRO A 222 -15.75 -8.47 3.38
C PRO A 222 -16.50 -9.80 3.40
N ASN A 223 -15.78 -10.94 3.40
CA ASN A 223 -16.37 -12.25 3.53
C ASN A 223 -16.79 -12.56 4.97
N ASN A 224 -16.15 -11.90 5.95
CA ASN A 224 -16.35 -12.13 7.37
C ASN A 224 -16.32 -13.64 7.72
N THR A 225 -15.30 -14.33 7.18
CA THR A 225 -15.07 -15.76 7.40
C THR A 225 -14.01 -15.99 8.47
N TYR A 226 -13.90 -17.21 8.95
CA TYR A 226 -12.86 -17.56 9.94
C TYR A 226 -11.42 -17.47 9.39
N ILE A 227 -11.25 -17.54 8.06
CA ILE A 227 -9.94 -17.46 7.39
C ILE A 227 -9.45 -16.01 7.33
N GLU A 228 -10.33 -15.08 6.98
CA GLU A 228 -10.06 -13.65 6.82
C GLU A 228 -8.91 -13.36 5.80
N HIS A 229 -8.77 -14.20 4.76
CA HIS A 229 -7.74 -14.06 3.74
C HIS A 229 -8.23 -13.26 2.53
N ILE A 230 -7.37 -12.35 2.03
CA ILE A 230 -7.70 -11.48 0.90
C ILE A 230 -7.89 -12.24 -0.41
N ASP A 231 -7.17 -13.34 -0.64
CA ASP A 231 -7.25 -14.17 -1.84
C ASP A 231 -8.60 -14.91 -2.00
N CYS A 232 -9.38 -14.97 -0.92
CA CYS A 232 -10.75 -15.50 -0.95
C CYS A 232 -11.76 -14.53 -1.60
N TRP A 233 -11.40 -13.27 -1.81
CA TRP A 233 -12.34 -12.29 -2.34
C TRP A 233 -11.74 -11.28 -3.33
N ALA A 234 -10.41 -11.15 -3.39
CA ALA A 234 -9.71 -10.24 -4.30
C ALA A 234 -8.37 -10.82 -4.77
N LYS A 235 -7.87 -10.33 -5.91
CA LYS A 235 -6.55 -10.65 -6.43
C LYS A 235 -6.04 -9.53 -7.32
N PHE A 236 -4.78 -9.09 -7.15
CA PHE A 236 -4.10 -8.26 -8.12
C PHE A 236 -3.79 -9.07 -9.39
N LEU A 237 -4.10 -8.48 -10.53
CA LEU A 237 -3.89 -9.07 -11.86
C LEU A 237 -2.76 -8.37 -12.63
N ALA A 238 -2.46 -7.15 -12.26
CA ALA A 238 -1.39 -6.29 -12.73
C ALA A 238 -1.23 -5.13 -11.73
N PRO A 239 -0.22 -4.28 -11.84
CA PRO A 239 -0.03 -3.17 -10.93
C PRO A 239 -1.23 -2.22 -10.83
N ASP A 240 -2.04 -2.12 -11.87
CA ASP A 240 -3.23 -1.26 -11.97
C ASP A 240 -4.56 -2.02 -12.08
N LYS A 241 -4.55 -3.36 -11.96
CA LYS A 241 -5.76 -4.19 -12.12
C LYS A 241 -6.00 -5.07 -10.91
N ILE A 242 -7.25 -5.11 -10.47
CA ILE A 242 -7.69 -6.01 -9.41
C ILE A 242 -9.00 -6.70 -9.80
N ILE A 243 -9.13 -8.00 -9.52
CA ILE A 243 -10.40 -8.70 -9.59
C ILE A 243 -10.97 -8.85 -8.19
N ILE A 244 -12.25 -8.56 -8.02
CA ILE A 244 -12.97 -8.64 -6.75
C ILE A 244 -14.29 -9.38 -6.99
N ARG A 245 -14.63 -10.30 -6.10
CA ARG A 245 -15.92 -10.99 -6.17
C ARG A 245 -17.09 -10.02 -6.09
N SER A 246 -18.24 -10.43 -6.62
CA SER A 246 -19.52 -9.72 -6.47
C SER A 246 -20.62 -10.71 -6.13
N VAL A 247 -21.63 -10.26 -5.42
CA VAL A 247 -22.75 -11.06 -4.96
C VAL A 247 -24.06 -10.32 -5.20
N PRO A 248 -25.23 -10.98 -5.20
CA PRO A 248 -26.50 -10.29 -5.35
C PRO A 248 -26.80 -9.36 -4.17
N ALA A 249 -27.56 -8.30 -4.39
CA ALA A 249 -27.88 -7.29 -3.36
C ALA A 249 -28.58 -7.87 -2.12
N SER A 250 -29.21 -9.04 -2.24
CA SER A 250 -29.82 -9.78 -1.12
C SER A 250 -28.81 -10.58 -0.28
N HIS A 251 -27.55 -10.68 -0.72
CA HIS A 251 -26.53 -11.43 0.00
C HIS A 251 -26.05 -10.66 1.23
N SER A 252 -25.83 -11.33 2.34
CA SER A 252 -25.43 -10.70 3.62
C SER A 252 -24.11 -9.92 3.53
N GLN A 253 -23.19 -10.32 2.66
CA GLN A 253 -21.88 -9.68 2.45
C GLN A 253 -21.90 -8.58 1.39
N TYR A 254 -23.03 -8.27 0.75
CA TYR A 254 -23.12 -7.38 -0.40
C TYR A 254 -22.48 -6.00 -0.11
N ASN A 255 -22.90 -5.33 0.94
CA ASN A 255 -22.41 -3.99 1.26
C ASN A 255 -20.89 -3.97 1.54
N ALA A 256 -20.37 -4.97 2.25
CA ALA A 256 -18.95 -5.06 2.56
C ALA A 256 -18.10 -5.27 1.30
N ILE A 257 -18.56 -6.14 0.39
CA ILE A 257 -17.89 -6.41 -0.89
C ILE A 257 -17.93 -5.17 -1.80
N GLU A 258 -19.08 -4.47 -1.88
CA GLU A 258 -19.18 -3.26 -2.69
C GLU A 258 -18.31 -2.11 -2.12
N ASN A 259 -18.22 -1.98 -0.79
CA ASN A 259 -17.32 -1.03 -0.15
C ASN A 259 -15.85 -1.32 -0.48
N ALA A 260 -15.44 -2.59 -0.42
CA ALA A 260 -14.08 -2.99 -0.80
C ALA A 260 -13.80 -2.71 -2.30
N ALA A 261 -14.75 -2.99 -3.18
CA ALA A 261 -14.62 -2.69 -4.60
C ALA A 261 -14.51 -1.18 -4.88
N ASN A 262 -15.35 -0.38 -4.20
CA ASN A 262 -15.29 1.08 -4.31
C ASN A 262 -13.99 1.66 -3.74
N TYR A 263 -13.46 1.07 -2.66
CA TYR A 263 -12.16 1.45 -2.11
C TYR A 263 -11.08 1.40 -3.19
N PHE A 264 -10.90 0.26 -3.87
CA PHE A 264 -9.91 0.13 -4.95
C PHE A 264 -10.23 0.99 -6.17
N ALA A 265 -11.50 1.15 -6.54
CA ALA A 265 -11.90 2.00 -7.66
C ALA A 265 -11.61 3.49 -7.45
N THR A 266 -11.37 3.92 -6.21
CA THR A 266 -11.08 5.32 -5.84
C THR A 266 -9.66 5.53 -5.32
N HIS A 267 -8.92 4.45 -5.01
CA HIS A 267 -7.53 4.54 -4.56
C HIS A 267 -6.57 4.40 -5.75
N ASN A 268 -5.53 5.20 -5.72
CA ASN A 268 -4.49 5.14 -6.74
C ASN A 268 -3.61 3.90 -6.58
N CYS A 269 -3.33 3.24 -7.71
CA CYS A 269 -2.28 2.24 -7.80
C CYS A 269 -0.88 2.90 -7.72
N ALA A 270 0.18 2.10 -7.73
CA ALA A 270 1.55 2.62 -7.69
C ALA A 270 1.91 3.55 -8.88
N TRP A 271 1.12 3.55 -9.94
CA TRP A 271 1.30 4.42 -11.10
C TRP A 271 0.55 5.76 -11.00
N GLY A 272 -0.13 6.05 -9.87
CA GLY A 272 -0.73 7.36 -9.58
C GLY A 272 -2.17 7.55 -10.06
N TYR A 273 -2.85 6.50 -10.56
CA TYR A 273 -4.26 6.55 -10.97
C TYR A 273 -5.08 5.39 -10.38
N PRO A 274 -6.42 5.48 -10.32
CA PRO A 274 -7.27 4.48 -9.69
C PRO A 274 -7.14 3.09 -10.33
N TYR A 275 -7.31 2.05 -9.51
CA TYR A 275 -7.32 0.66 -10.00
C TYR A 275 -8.47 0.41 -10.96
N ARG A 276 -8.22 -0.37 -12.01
CA ARG A 276 -9.25 -0.99 -12.84
C ARG A 276 -9.81 -2.21 -12.13
N VAL A 277 -11.04 -2.11 -11.60
CA VAL A 277 -11.68 -3.15 -10.82
C VAL A 277 -12.54 -4.05 -11.70
N TYR A 278 -12.19 -5.32 -11.79
CA TYR A 278 -12.96 -6.36 -12.46
C TYR A 278 -13.83 -7.10 -11.44
N ARG A 279 -15.07 -7.43 -11.81
CA ARG A 279 -16.03 -8.03 -10.87
C ARG A 279 -16.42 -9.43 -11.33
N VAL A 280 -16.16 -10.45 -10.49
CA VAL A 280 -16.56 -11.83 -10.76
C VAL A 280 -17.74 -12.23 -9.87
N TYR A 281 -18.83 -12.70 -10.49
CA TYR A 281 -20.08 -12.99 -9.79
C TYR A 281 -20.02 -14.34 -9.10
N THR A 282 -20.24 -14.35 -7.78
CA THR A 282 -20.10 -15.52 -6.89
C THR A 282 -21.29 -15.63 -5.94
N PRO A 283 -22.53 -15.83 -6.44
CA PRO A 283 -23.77 -15.78 -5.62
C PRO A 283 -23.84 -16.87 -4.56
N ALA A 284 -23.13 -17.97 -4.73
CA ALA A 284 -23.07 -19.10 -3.80
C ALA A 284 -21.68 -19.28 -3.17
N ASN A 285 -20.89 -18.21 -3.11
CA ASN A 285 -19.50 -18.20 -2.62
C ASN A 285 -18.58 -19.12 -3.44
N GLU A 286 -18.76 -19.14 -4.76
CA GLU A 286 -17.87 -19.85 -5.67
C GLU A 286 -16.45 -19.25 -5.58
N PRO A 287 -15.40 -20.11 -5.65
CA PRO A 287 -14.02 -19.70 -5.35
C PRO A 287 -13.27 -19.03 -6.53
N TYR A 288 -13.96 -18.39 -7.46
CA TYR A 288 -13.35 -17.93 -8.70
C TYR A 288 -12.19 -16.93 -8.50
N THR A 289 -12.17 -16.14 -7.40
CA THR A 289 -11.05 -15.25 -7.08
C THR A 289 -9.80 -15.99 -6.59
N ASN A 290 -9.98 -17.21 -6.05
CA ASN A 290 -8.89 -18.04 -5.54
C ASN A 290 -8.17 -18.80 -6.68
N SER A 291 -7.81 -18.06 -7.73
CA SER A 291 -7.13 -18.52 -8.95
C SER A 291 -5.62 -18.44 -8.81
N LEU A 292 -4.87 -19.17 -9.61
CA LEU A 292 -3.42 -19.07 -9.73
C LEU A 292 -3.05 -18.41 -11.08
N ILE A 293 -2.25 -17.37 -11.04
CA ILE A 293 -1.58 -16.82 -12.21
C ILE A 293 -0.19 -17.46 -12.28
N LEU A 294 0.12 -18.08 -13.42
CA LEU A 294 1.42 -18.69 -13.65
C LEU A 294 1.88 -18.38 -15.08
N ASN A 295 2.81 -17.46 -15.21
CA ASN A 295 3.24 -16.93 -16.50
C ASN A 295 2.03 -16.33 -17.26
N LYS A 296 1.85 -16.66 -18.55
CA LYS A 296 0.70 -16.17 -19.34
C LYS A 296 -0.52 -17.11 -19.27
N LYS A 297 -0.71 -17.79 -18.13
CA LYS A 297 -1.89 -18.63 -17.87
C LYS A 297 -2.52 -18.24 -16.54
N VAL A 298 -3.83 -18.38 -16.45
CA VAL A 298 -4.57 -18.29 -15.19
C VAL A 298 -5.43 -19.53 -15.00
N PHE A 299 -5.24 -20.21 -13.89
CA PHE A 299 -5.97 -21.39 -13.48
C PHE A 299 -7.07 -20.96 -12.52
N VAL A 300 -8.31 -21.05 -12.97
CA VAL A 300 -9.50 -20.58 -12.22
C VAL A 300 -10.24 -21.79 -11.68
N PRO A 301 -10.47 -21.91 -10.35
CA PRO A 301 -11.27 -23.00 -9.81
C PRO A 301 -12.72 -22.85 -10.27
N ILE A 302 -13.31 -23.94 -10.82
CA ILE A 302 -14.69 -24.01 -11.25
C ILE A 302 -15.46 -25.09 -10.49
N VAL A 303 -16.76 -24.90 -10.36
CA VAL A 303 -17.64 -25.77 -9.52
C VAL A 303 -18.61 -26.63 -10.32
N GLY A 304 -18.65 -26.50 -11.64
CA GLY A 304 -19.61 -27.17 -12.53
C GLY A 304 -20.96 -26.46 -12.61
N GLY A 305 -21.00 -25.16 -12.26
CA GLY A 305 -22.19 -24.33 -12.25
C GLY A 305 -22.33 -23.43 -13.49
N SER A 306 -23.49 -22.80 -13.60
CA SER A 306 -23.81 -21.86 -14.72
C SER A 306 -22.93 -20.60 -14.70
N ASN A 307 -22.35 -20.26 -13.54
CA ASN A 307 -21.51 -19.07 -13.38
C ASN A 307 -20.03 -19.31 -13.79
N ASP A 308 -19.61 -20.55 -14.04
CA ASP A 308 -18.22 -20.88 -14.41
C ASP A 308 -17.78 -20.15 -15.69
N ASN A 309 -18.54 -20.26 -16.77
CA ASN A 309 -18.19 -19.61 -18.02
C ASN A 309 -18.19 -18.07 -17.95
N PRO A 310 -19.18 -17.42 -17.33
CA PRO A 310 -19.10 -16.00 -17.03
C PRO A 310 -17.86 -15.60 -16.23
N ALA A 311 -17.48 -16.37 -15.20
CA ALA A 311 -16.28 -16.09 -14.40
C ALA A 311 -15.00 -16.18 -15.24
N LEU A 312 -14.85 -17.22 -16.07
CA LEU A 312 -13.73 -17.35 -17.00
C LEU A 312 -13.68 -16.22 -18.00
N GLN A 313 -14.83 -15.66 -18.41
CA GLN A 313 -14.89 -14.54 -19.33
C GLN A 313 -14.36 -13.26 -18.70
N VAL A 314 -14.67 -12.99 -17.42
CA VAL A 314 -14.10 -11.84 -16.68
C VAL A 314 -12.56 -11.90 -16.67
N TYR A 315 -11.98 -13.09 -16.47
CA TYR A 315 -10.52 -13.24 -16.53
C TYR A 315 -9.96 -12.99 -17.93
N ARG A 316 -10.64 -13.42 -19.02
CA ARG A 316 -10.21 -13.14 -20.41
C ARG A 316 -10.21 -11.65 -20.72
N GLU A 317 -11.18 -10.92 -20.17
CA GLU A 317 -11.27 -9.46 -20.32
C GLU A 317 -10.21 -8.73 -19.49
N ALA A 318 -9.95 -9.19 -18.27
CA ALA A 318 -8.97 -8.59 -17.37
C ALA A 318 -7.53 -8.86 -17.78
N LEU A 319 -7.26 -10.05 -18.35
CA LEU A 319 -5.94 -10.56 -18.71
C LEU A 319 -5.86 -10.89 -20.23
N PRO A 320 -5.96 -9.88 -21.11
CA PRO A 320 -5.93 -10.10 -22.54
C PRO A 320 -4.62 -10.78 -22.97
N GLY A 321 -4.75 -11.85 -23.76
CA GLY A 321 -3.60 -12.66 -24.23
C GLY A 321 -3.17 -13.77 -23.28
N TYR A 322 -3.81 -13.91 -22.12
CA TYR A 322 -3.58 -15.05 -21.23
C TYR A 322 -4.49 -16.23 -21.60
N GLU A 323 -3.97 -17.44 -21.39
CA GLU A 323 -4.78 -18.67 -21.46
C GLU A 323 -5.55 -18.82 -20.14
N VAL A 324 -6.89 -18.74 -20.20
CA VAL A 324 -7.78 -18.89 -19.04
C VAL A 324 -8.31 -20.30 -18.97
N ILE A 325 -7.93 -21.03 -17.93
CA ILE A 325 -8.17 -22.47 -17.75
C ILE A 325 -9.07 -22.67 -16.52
N GLY A 326 -10.26 -23.27 -16.75
CA GLY A 326 -11.11 -23.70 -15.65
C GLY A 326 -10.62 -25.04 -15.08
N VAL A 327 -10.45 -25.09 -13.75
CA VAL A 327 -9.99 -26.29 -13.03
C VAL A 327 -11.13 -26.81 -12.15
N SER A 328 -11.65 -27.97 -12.50
CA SER A 328 -12.72 -28.63 -11.72
C SER A 328 -12.16 -29.27 -10.46
N GLN A 329 -12.89 -29.16 -9.35
CA GLN A 329 -12.63 -29.94 -8.15
C GLN A 329 -12.79 -31.46 -8.40
N THR A 330 -12.19 -32.25 -7.52
CA THR A 330 -12.40 -33.72 -7.49
C THR A 330 -12.86 -34.16 -6.11
N GLY A 331 -13.38 -35.37 -6.01
CA GLY A 331 -13.81 -35.93 -4.71
C GLY A 331 -12.67 -36.04 -3.69
N SER A 332 -11.43 -36.17 -4.15
CA SER A 332 -10.23 -36.18 -3.31
C SER A 332 -9.61 -34.78 -3.06
N ALA A 333 -10.04 -33.77 -3.81
CA ALA A 333 -9.60 -32.38 -3.68
C ALA A 333 -10.78 -31.43 -3.95
N PRO A 334 -11.77 -31.39 -3.05
CA PRO A 334 -12.90 -30.48 -3.16
C PRO A 334 -12.46 -29.04 -2.92
N TRP A 335 -13.15 -28.07 -3.53
CA TRP A 335 -13.03 -26.67 -3.15
C TRP A 335 -13.87 -26.39 -1.90
N GLU A 336 -13.35 -25.59 -0.99
CA GLU A 336 -13.98 -25.28 0.28
C GLU A 336 -14.52 -23.85 0.28
N SER A 337 -15.74 -23.64 -0.29
CA SER A 337 -16.29 -22.30 -0.46
C SER A 337 -15.31 -21.41 -1.25
N THR A 338 -14.84 -20.30 -0.70
CA THR A 338 -13.89 -19.38 -1.35
C THR A 338 -12.43 -19.82 -1.28
N ASP A 339 -12.09 -20.93 -0.58
CA ASP A 339 -10.77 -21.56 -0.55
C ASP A 339 -10.66 -22.64 -1.62
N ALA A 340 -9.70 -22.51 -2.51
CA ALA A 340 -9.51 -23.48 -3.60
C ALA A 340 -8.03 -23.65 -3.99
N LEU A 341 -7.76 -23.59 -5.29
CA LEU A 341 -6.45 -23.96 -5.82
C LEU A 341 -5.33 -22.96 -5.49
N HIS A 342 -5.62 -21.66 -5.34
CA HIS A 342 -4.60 -20.68 -4.98
C HIS A 342 -4.00 -20.97 -3.59
N CYS A 343 -4.84 -21.21 -2.60
CA CYS A 343 -4.40 -21.57 -1.26
C CYS A 343 -3.48 -22.83 -1.24
N ARG A 344 -3.54 -23.65 -2.27
CA ARG A 344 -2.90 -24.98 -2.36
C ARG A 344 -1.77 -25.05 -3.39
N THR A 345 -1.42 -23.92 -3.97
CA THR A 345 -0.32 -23.73 -4.94
C THR A 345 0.39 -22.42 -4.67
N HIS A 346 1.67 -22.35 -5.03
CA HIS A 346 2.44 -21.12 -4.88
C HIS A 346 3.41 -21.01 -6.05
N GLU A 347 3.33 -19.92 -6.83
CA GLU A 347 4.32 -19.61 -7.85
C GLU A 347 5.68 -19.34 -7.21
N ILE A 348 6.73 -19.74 -7.90
CA ILE A 348 8.10 -19.42 -7.53
C ILE A 348 8.64 -18.50 -8.64
N PRO A 349 8.89 -17.24 -8.33
CA PRO A 349 9.35 -16.27 -9.33
C PRO A 349 10.66 -16.68 -9.97
N ASP A 350 10.85 -16.33 -11.25
CA ASP A 350 12.11 -16.51 -11.95
C ASP A 350 13.17 -15.56 -11.40
N LYS A 351 14.10 -16.08 -10.61
CA LYS A 351 15.20 -15.28 -10.01
C LYS A 351 16.09 -14.59 -11.06
N ASN A 352 16.00 -15.00 -12.32
CA ASN A 352 16.73 -14.41 -13.42
C ASN A 352 15.83 -13.58 -14.35
N MET A 353 14.65 -13.15 -13.88
CA MET A 353 13.69 -12.41 -14.67
C MET A 353 14.29 -11.13 -15.26
N LEU A 354 13.73 -10.70 -16.36
CA LEU A 354 13.95 -9.36 -16.93
C LEU A 354 12.84 -8.46 -16.39
N ASN A 355 13.20 -7.30 -15.86
CA ASN A 355 12.25 -6.37 -15.27
C ASN A 355 12.36 -4.98 -15.93
N ILE A 356 11.20 -4.36 -16.21
CA ILE A 356 11.08 -2.99 -16.68
C ILE A 356 10.40 -2.17 -15.60
N VAL A 357 11.09 -1.14 -15.10
CA VAL A 357 10.55 -0.18 -14.13
C VAL A 357 10.24 1.11 -14.88
N HIS A 358 8.96 1.45 -14.94
CA HIS A 358 8.47 2.63 -15.63
C HIS A 358 7.18 3.14 -14.98
N THR A 359 7.09 4.45 -14.75
CA THR A 359 5.84 5.12 -14.37
C THR A 359 5.15 5.60 -15.63
N PRO A 360 3.97 5.05 -15.97
CA PRO A 360 3.32 5.36 -17.25
C PRO A 360 2.80 6.80 -17.30
N TRP A 361 2.89 7.41 -18.48
CA TRP A 361 2.03 8.53 -18.82
C TRP A 361 0.57 8.05 -18.88
N HIS A 362 -0.30 8.81 -18.25
CA HIS A 362 -1.74 8.45 -18.17
C HIS A 362 -2.61 9.72 -18.21
N SER A 363 -3.93 9.52 -18.36
CA SER A 363 -4.95 10.58 -18.33
C SER A 363 -4.70 11.66 -19.41
N ILE A 364 -4.59 12.91 -19.04
CA ILE A 364 -4.38 14.06 -19.89
C ILE A 364 -2.94 14.52 -19.79
N VAL A 365 -2.30 14.71 -20.92
CA VAL A 365 -0.91 15.18 -21.00
C VAL A 365 -0.90 16.47 -21.85
N PRO A 366 -0.29 17.55 -21.39
CA PRO A 366 -0.18 18.79 -22.16
C PRO A 366 0.63 18.56 -23.45
N LEU A 367 0.37 19.37 -24.47
CA LEU A 367 1.10 19.32 -25.73
C LEU A 367 2.49 19.88 -25.53
N GLU A 368 3.46 18.99 -25.44
CA GLU A 368 4.88 19.31 -25.53
C GLU A 368 5.44 18.92 -26.91
N THR A 369 6.64 19.41 -27.24
CA THR A 369 7.28 19.05 -28.50
C THR A 369 7.56 17.56 -28.58
N ASP A 370 8.01 16.97 -27.48
CA ASP A 370 8.38 15.57 -27.36
C ASP A 370 7.92 15.00 -25.99
N ILE A 371 7.30 13.84 -25.99
CA ILE A 371 7.01 13.10 -24.76
C ILE A 371 8.19 12.16 -24.48
N VAL A 372 8.89 12.46 -23.39
CA VAL A 372 10.05 11.67 -22.95
C VAL A 372 9.57 10.45 -22.15
N ILE A 373 10.06 9.28 -22.53
CA ILE A 373 9.82 8.01 -21.83
C ILE A 373 11.13 7.55 -21.21
N ASN A 374 11.17 7.57 -19.88
CA ASN A 374 12.28 7.08 -19.08
C ASN A 374 11.90 5.73 -18.47
N THR A 375 12.87 4.83 -18.41
CA THR A 375 12.69 3.49 -17.85
C THR A 375 14.00 2.96 -17.28
N GLU A 376 13.91 2.11 -16.26
CA GLU A 376 15.01 1.26 -15.84
C GLU A 376 14.74 -0.17 -16.31
N ILE A 377 15.75 -0.85 -16.87
CA ILE A 377 15.63 -2.22 -17.36
C ILE A 377 16.69 -3.07 -16.68
N ILE A 378 16.26 -4.02 -15.86
CA ILE A 378 17.12 -4.85 -15.03
C ILE A 378 17.06 -6.30 -15.50
N ALA A 379 18.18 -6.82 -16.01
CA ALA A 379 18.34 -8.24 -16.34
C ALA A 379 18.94 -8.97 -15.13
N HIS A 380 18.10 -9.54 -14.27
CA HIS A 380 18.54 -10.31 -13.11
C HIS A 380 19.32 -11.58 -13.49
N SER A 381 19.25 -11.99 -14.76
CA SER A 381 20.10 -13.04 -15.35
C SER A 381 21.58 -12.66 -15.38
N GLY A 382 21.92 -11.39 -15.22
CA GLY A 382 23.27 -10.84 -15.44
C GLY A 382 23.72 -10.86 -16.90
N GLN A 383 22.84 -11.25 -17.84
CA GLN A 383 23.14 -11.26 -19.27
C GLN A 383 22.91 -9.89 -19.91
N SER A 384 23.65 -9.61 -20.98
CA SER A 384 23.51 -8.35 -21.71
C SER A 384 22.15 -8.24 -22.39
N LEU A 385 21.62 -7.02 -22.45
CA LEU A 385 20.42 -6.71 -23.20
C LEU A 385 20.70 -6.67 -24.72
N TYR A 386 19.71 -7.04 -25.53
CA TYR A 386 19.75 -6.83 -26.97
C TYR A 386 19.32 -5.40 -27.29
N LEU A 387 20.28 -4.56 -27.76
CA LEU A 387 20.00 -3.13 -27.99
C LEU A 387 18.92 -2.88 -29.06
N ASP A 388 18.80 -3.74 -30.04
CA ASP A 388 17.75 -3.70 -31.06
C ASP A 388 16.37 -4.17 -30.57
N SER A 389 16.33 -4.74 -29.38
CA SER A 389 15.11 -5.14 -28.68
C SER A 389 14.73 -4.18 -27.53
N LEU A 390 15.40 -3.05 -27.39
CA LEU A 390 15.06 -2.01 -26.43
C LEU A 390 14.33 -0.88 -27.14
N PHE A 391 12.99 -0.88 -27.07
CA PHE A 391 12.19 0.13 -27.75
C PHE A 391 10.87 0.41 -27.05
N VAL A 392 10.38 1.61 -27.25
CA VAL A 392 8.98 1.99 -27.04
C VAL A 392 8.22 1.74 -28.34
N CYS A 393 7.20 0.89 -28.29
CA CYS A 393 6.28 0.72 -29.40
C CYS A 393 5.03 1.58 -29.12
N TYR A 394 4.70 2.49 -30.04
CA TYR A 394 3.60 3.44 -29.85
C TYR A 394 2.77 3.63 -31.10
N LYS A 395 1.55 4.12 -30.94
CA LYS A 395 0.70 4.58 -32.03
C LYS A 395 -0.11 5.80 -31.62
N ILE A 396 -0.37 6.66 -32.59
CA ILE A 396 -1.23 7.83 -32.46
C ILE A 396 -2.58 7.48 -33.06
N ASN A 397 -3.64 7.63 -32.28
CA ASN A 397 -5.03 7.31 -32.66
C ASN A 397 -5.19 5.89 -33.20
N SER A 398 -5.78 5.76 -34.38
CA SER A 398 -5.91 4.51 -35.12
C SER A 398 -4.75 4.22 -36.10
N GLY A 399 -3.67 5.00 -36.03
CA GLY A 399 -2.50 4.86 -36.89
C GLY A 399 -1.76 3.53 -36.72
N ILE A 400 -0.69 3.36 -37.48
CA ILE A 400 0.19 2.20 -37.40
C ILE A 400 1.08 2.25 -36.16
N TRP A 401 1.46 1.10 -35.66
CA TRP A 401 2.46 1.00 -34.60
C TRP A 401 3.84 1.38 -35.12
N GLN A 402 4.55 2.21 -34.37
CA GLN A 402 5.89 2.71 -34.64
C GLN A 402 6.81 2.30 -33.48
N ARG A 403 8.13 2.35 -33.71
CA ARG A 403 9.12 2.08 -32.66
C ARG A 403 10.03 3.28 -32.50
N SER A 404 10.30 3.63 -31.24
CA SER A 404 11.36 4.55 -30.84
C SER A 404 12.34 3.78 -29.96
N TYR A 405 13.62 3.69 -30.38
CA TYR A 405 14.61 2.89 -29.69
C TYR A 405 15.14 3.62 -28.47
N LEU A 406 15.24 2.89 -27.38
CA LEU A 406 15.74 3.37 -26.11
C LEU A 406 17.25 3.60 -26.17
N GLN A 407 17.69 4.77 -25.74
CA GLN A 407 19.09 5.13 -25.63
C GLN A 407 19.58 4.90 -24.20
N PRO A 408 20.75 4.27 -24.01
CA PRO A 408 21.29 4.05 -22.67
C PRO A 408 21.69 5.36 -21.98
N LEU A 409 21.39 5.43 -20.72
CA LEU A 409 21.87 6.42 -19.76
C LEU A 409 22.85 5.75 -18.78
N ALA A 410 23.03 6.36 -17.60
CA ALA A 410 23.87 5.75 -16.56
C ALA A 410 23.18 4.52 -15.92
N ARG A 411 23.95 3.48 -15.64
CA ARG A 411 23.48 2.21 -15.06
C ARG A 411 22.45 1.53 -15.96
N ASN A 412 21.32 1.09 -15.40
CA ASN A 412 20.24 0.38 -16.11
C ASN A 412 19.17 1.31 -16.67
N ASN A 413 19.42 2.64 -16.68
CA ASN A 413 18.45 3.62 -17.13
C ASN A 413 18.54 3.83 -18.62
N TYR A 414 17.37 3.98 -19.25
CA TYR A 414 17.18 4.18 -20.66
C TYR A 414 16.15 5.26 -20.91
N THR A 415 16.27 5.96 -22.03
CA THR A 415 15.34 7.02 -22.40
C THR A 415 15.08 7.01 -23.90
N THR A 416 13.91 7.47 -24.28
CA THR A 416 13.60 7.85 -25.66
C THR A 416 12.54 8.94 -25.66
N ALA A 417 12.33 9.58 -26.80
CA ALA A 417 11.26 10.54 -26.99
C ALA A 417 10.33 10.10 -28.12
N ILE A 418 9.06 10.38 -27.99
CA ILE A 418 8.05 10.23 -29.03
C ILE A 418 7.43 11.60 -29.31
N SER A 419 7.13 11.90 -30.57
CA SER A 419 6.70 13.23 -30.99
C SER A 419 5.69 13.18 -32.15
N GLY A 420 5.27 14.34 -32.63
CA GLY A 420 4.35 14.45 -33.78
C GLY A 420 2.89 14.42 -33.39
N PHE A 421 2.55 14.87 -32.19
CA PHE A 421 1.19 14.91 -31.63
C PHE A 421 0.49 16.22 -31.94
N ALA A 422 -0.85 16.17 -31.92
CA ALA A 422 -1.74 17.32 -31.92
C ALA A 422 -2.72 17.21 -30.75
N TYR A 423 -3.35 18.32 -30.39
CA TYR A 423 -4.44 18.31 -29.41
C TYR A 423 -5.57 17.37 -29.85
N GLY A 424 -6.03 16.54 -28.94
CA GLY A 424 -7.06 15.51 -29.17
C GLY A 424 -6.49 14.15 -29.55
N ASP A 425 -5.18 14.03 -29.77
CA ASP A 425 -4.56 12.75 -30.08
C ASP A 425 -4.56 11.80 -28.87
N THR A 426 -4.89 10.56 -29.11
CA THR A 426 -4.78 9.46 -28.16
C THR A 426 -3.55 8.64 -28.47
N ILE A 427 -2.62 8.58 -27.53
CA ILE A 427 -1.38 7.82 -27.65
C ILE A 427 -1.52 6.51 -26.89
N ARG A 428 -1.17 5.41 -27.56
CA ARG A 428 -1.04 4.09 -26.95
C ARG A 428 0.39 3.64 -27.09
N TYR A 429 0.99 3.10 -26.00
CA TYR A 429 2.36 2.64 -26.05
C TYR A 429 2.63 1.50 -25.08
N PHE A 430 3.71 0.78 -25.33
CA PHE A 430 4.34 -0.15 -24.39
C PHE A 430 5.85 -0.15 -24.62
N ILE A 431 6.60 -0.59 -23.61
CA ILE A 431 8.05 -0.74 -23.66
C ILE A 431 8.37 -2.21 -23.86
N HIS A 432 9.33 -2.53 -24.70
CA HIS A 432 9.82 -3.89 -24.94
C HIS A 432 11.31 -4.00 -24.60
N ALA A 433 11.68 -5.12 -23.95
CA ALA A 433 13.07 -5.46 -23.69
C ALA A 433 13.30 -6.97 -23.84
N ALA A 434 14.52 -7.34 -24.28
CA ALA A 434 14.99 -8.71 -24.28
C ALA A 434 16.47 -8.79 -23.92
N ASP A 435 16.91 -9.93 -23.33
CA ASP A 435 18.29 -10.20 -22.96
C ASP A 435 18.85 -11.46 -23.61
N GLN A 436 20.17 -11.66 -23.51
CA GLN A 436 20.87 -12.81 -24.08
C GLN A 436 20.60 -14.14 -23.35
N SER A 437 19.85 -14.13 -22.24
CA SER A 437 19.36 -15.36 -21.60
C SER A 437 18.16 -15.97 -22.34
N GLY A 438 17.61 -15.27 -23.33
CA GLY A 438 16.41 -15.63 -24.07
C GLY A 438 15.12 -15.13 -23.42
N ARG A 439 15.22 -14.28 -22.40
CA ARG A 439 14.05 -13.65 -21.77
C ARG A 439 13.65 -12.39 -22.52
N SER A 440 12.35 -12.16 -22.58
CA SER A 440 11.77 -10.92 -23.08
C SER A 440 10.56 -10.52 -22.26
N ILE A 441 10.32 -9.21 -22.13
CA ILE A 441 9.19 -8.67 -21.38
C ILE A 441 8.67 -7.41 -22.06
N ASP A 442 7.36 -7.16 -21.85
CA ASP A 442 6.69 -5.92 -22.23
C ASP A 442 6.16 -5.21 -20.98
N HIS A 443 6.12 -3.89 -21.02
CA HIS A 443 5.50 -3.07 -19.96
C HIS A 443 4.48 -2.08 -20.57
N PRO A 444 3.17 -2.27 -20.36
CA PRO A 444 2.57 -3.32 -19.53
C PRO A 444 2.71 -4.70 -20.20
N VAL A 445 2.60 -5.75 -19.42
CA VAL A 445 2.80 -7.15 -19.85
C VAL A 445 1.87 -7.58 -20.99
N PHE A 446 0.78 -6.86 -21.20
CA PHE A 446 -0.22 -7.10 -22.24
C PHE A 446 0.16 -6.50 -23.61
N ALA A 447 1.19 -5.67 -23.68
CA ALA A 447 1.70 -5.04 -24.90
C ALA A 447 0.58 -4.43 -25.78
N TYR A 448 0.47 -4.89 -27.03
CA TYR A 448 -0.54 -4.41 -27.99
C TYR A 448 -1.99 -4.60 -27.55
N LEU A 449 -2.26 -5.57 -26.68
CA LEU A 449 -3.62 -5.96 -26.29
C LEU A 449 -4.24 -5.02 -25.25
N ASP A 450 -3.39 -4.47 -24.36
CA ASP A 450 -3.80 -3.48 -23.36
C ASP A 450 -2.62 -2.56 -23.03
N PRO A 451 -2.23 -1.67 -23.96
CA PRO A 451 -1.10 -0.76 -23.81
C PRO A 451 -1.41 0.36 -22.82
N HIS A 452 -0.36 1.03 -22.35
CA HIS A 452 -0.55 2.33 -21.68
C HIS A 452 -1.22 3.31 -22.62
N LEU A 453 -2.04 4.21 -22.05
CA LEU A 453 -2.84 5.16 -22.80
C LEU A 453 -2.83 6.52 -22.13
N PHE A 454 -2.59 7.56 -22.92
CA PHE A 454 -2.81 8.94 -22.52
C PHE A 454 -3.38 9.76 -23.70
N VAL A 455 -3.92 10.93 -23.41
CA VAL A 455 -4.54 11.81 -24.40
C VAL A 455 -3.85 13.17 -24.37
N ILE A 456 -3.51 13.72 -25.53
CA ILE A 456 -2.98 15.06 -25.65
C ILE A 456 -4.14 16.04 -25.64
N GLN A 457 -4.33 16.72 -24.54
CA GLN A 457 -5.37 17.75 -24.40
C GLN A 457 -4.81 18.96 -23.65
N PRO A 458 -5.34 20.17 -23.93
CA PRO A 458 -5.08 21.26 -23.03
C PRO A 458 -5.68 20.90 -21.67
N ASP A 459 -4.93 21.14 -20.63
CA ASP A 459 -5.49 21.12 -19.31
C ASP A 459 -6.47 22.28 -19.19
N LEU A 460 -7.70 21.98 -18.85
CA LEU A 460 -8.78 22.97 -18.68
C LEU A 460 -9.28 23.02 -17.22
N LYS A 461 -8.69 22.25 -16.34
CA LYS A 461 -9.04 22.22 -14.92
C LYS A 461 -8.21 23.26 -14.18
N PRO A 462 -8.83 24.18 -13.45
CA PRO A 462 -8.07 25.12 -12.63
C PRO A 462 -7.52 24.42 -11.37
N PRO A 463 -6.41 24.97 -10.80
CA PRO A 463 -5.81 24.43 -9.58
C PRO A 463 -6.80 24.35 -8.42
N VAL A 464 -6.66 23.32 -7.59
CA VAL A 464 -7.43 23.17 -6.35
C VAL A 464 -6.67 23.84 -5.21
N LEU A 465 -7.31 24.86 -4.60
CA LEU A 465 -6.76 25.60 -3.46
C LEU A 465 -7.48 25.19 -2.18
N THR A 466 -6.70 25.02 -1.10
CA THR A 466 -7.24 24.83 0.26
C THR A 466 -6.49 25.67 1.27
N HIS A 467 -7.22 26.29 2.21
CA HIS A 467 -6.66 27.16 3.23
C HIS A 467 -7.50 27.11 4.52
N ASN A 468 -6.83 27.21 5.65
CA ASN A 468 -7.49 27.40 6.95
C ASN A 468 -7.52 28.89 7.29
N PRO A 469 -8.69 29.56 7.28
CA PRO A 469 -8.78 30.99 7.46
C PRO A 469 -8.23 31.48 8.80
N ILE A 470 -7.54 32.62 8.78
CA ILE A 470 -7.10 33.34 9.98
C ILE A 470 -8.29 34.12 10.52
N THR A 471 -8.47 34.13 11.83
CA THR A 471 -9.66 34.73 12.50
C THR A 471 -9.42 36.15 13.00
N SER A 472 -8.17 36.56 13.24
CA SER A 472 -7.81 37.90 13.68
C SER A 472 -6.34 38.21 13.41
N ILE A 473 -6.02 39.46 13.20
CA ILE A 473 -4.67 39.99 13.10
C ILE A 473 -4.47 40.99 14.26
N THR A 474 -3.33 40.93 14.94
CA THR A 474 -2.94 41.92 15.91
C THR A 474 -1.78 42.77 15.37
N ASN A 475 -1.73 44.06 15.75
CA ASN A 475 -0.63 44.96 15.41
C ASN A 475 0.65 44.61 16.22
N GLN A 476 1.25 43.49 15.92
CA GLN A 476 2.47 43.00 16.57
C GLN A 476 3.67 43.05 15.63
N SER A 477 4.85 42.98 16.18
CA SER A 477 6.12 43.01 15.40
C SER A 477 6.47 41.69 14.72
N GLU A 478 5.78 40.61 15.02
CA GLU A 478 6.05 39.32 14.42
C GLU A 478 5.25 39.15 13.11
N PRO A 479 5.85 38.54 12.09
CA PRO A 479 5.16 38.32 10.83
C PRO A 479 4.03 37.29 10.97
N ILE A 480 2.98 37.50 10.21
CA ILE A 480 1.84 36.59 10.11
C ILE A 480 2.04 35.69 8.89
N SER A 481 2.02 34.38 9.10
CA SER A 481 2.19 33.40 8.04
C SER A 481 0.84 33.02 7.45
N PHE A 482 0.65 33.28 6.16
CA PHE A 482 -0.46 32.81 5.36
C PHE A 482 -0.02 31.58 4.58
N ILE A 483 -0.66 30.43 4.81
CA ILE A 483 -0.31 29.18 4.16
C ILE A 483 -1.51 28.70 3.35
N VAL A 484 -1.28 28.34 2.10
CA VAL A 484 -2.29 27.74 1.22
C VAL A 484 -1.70 26.47 0.60
N SER A 485 -2.53 25.44 0.45
CA SER A 485 -2.18 24.29 -0.38
C SER A 485 -2.78 24.48 -1.77
N ALA A 486 -1.97 24.23 -2.79
CA ALA A 486 -2.35 24.32 -4.20
C ALA A 486 -1.90 23.06 -4.92
N ASN A 487 -2.83 22.41 -5.62
CA ASN A 487 -2.57 21.16 -6.34
C ASN A 487 -3.24 21.15 -7.71
N ASP A 488 -2.53 20.65 -8.71
CA ASP A 488 -3.00 20.48 -10.07
C ASP A 488 -2.26 19.37 -10.81
N GLU A 489 -2.93 18.67 -11.74
CA GLU A 489 -2.34 17.59 -12.55
C GLU A 489 -1.22 18.08 -13.47
N SER A 490 -1.29 19.33 -13.95
CA SER A 490 -0.24 19.99 -14.76
C SER A 490 0.84 20.68 -13.93
N GLY A 491 0.77 20.53 -12.58
CA GLY A 491 1.60 21.23 -11.62
C GLY A 491 1.14 22.67 -11.36
N ILE A 492 1.83 23.35 -10.46
CA ILE A 492 1.56 24.76 -10.12
C ILE A 492 2.66 25.64 -10.67
N SER A 493 2.29 26.58 -11.55
CA SER A 493 3.21 27.55 -12.14
C SER A 493 3.49 28.71 -11.17
N GLN A 494 2.45 29.23 -10.50
CA GLN A 494 2.59 30.33 -9.57
C GLN A 494 1.44 30.36 -8.57
N VAL A 495 1.74 30.76 -7.32
CA VAL A 495 0.73 31.11 -6.33
C VAL A 495 0.95 32.52 -5.86
N LEU A 496 -0.10 33.33 -5.84
CA LEU A 496 -0.09 34.71 -5.39
C LEU A 496 -0.91 34.86 -4.12
N PHE A 497 -0.35 35.57 -3.15
CA PHE A 497 -1.07 36.14 -2.02
C PHE A 497 -1.57 37.52 -2.40
N ARG A 498 -2.86 37.77 -2.23
CA ARG A 498 -3.50 39.06 -2.54
C ARG A 498 -4.12 39.61 -1.27
N TYR A 499 -3.92 40.88 -1.01
CA TYR A 499 -4.55 41.54 0.13
C TYR A 499 -4.88 43.01 -0.16
N LYS A 500 -5.77 43.53 0.65
CA LYS A 500 -6.04 44.98 0.76
C LYS A 500 -6.47 45.27 2.21
N ILE A 501 -6.35 46.54 2.60
CA ILE A 501 -6.82 47.03 3.88
C ILE A 501 -7.94 48.02 3.58
N ASP A 502 -9.14 47.77 4.18
CA ASP A 502 -10.38 48.47 3.88
C ASP A 502 -10.64 48.59 2.35
N ASP A 503 -10.84 49.79 1.86
CA ASP A 503 -11.05 50.13 0.44
C ASP A 503 -9.76 50.47 -0.31
N SER A 504 -8.58 50.12 0.21
CA SER A 504 -7.32 50.38 -0.45
C SER A 504 -7.14 49.60 -1.75
N GLU A 505 -6.06 49.93 -2.51
CA GLU A 505 -5.64 49.14 -3.66
C GLU A 505 -5.31 47.68 -3.24
N VAL A 506 -5.50 46.77 -4.19
CA VAL A 506 -5.14 45.35 -4.01
C VAL A 506 -3.65 45.17 -4.25
N PHE A 507 -2.95 44.69 -3.26
CA PHE A 507 -1.58 44.24 -3.37
C PHE A 507 -1.53 42.74 -3.71
N SER A 508 -0.57 42.36 -4.56
CA SER A 508 -0.41 40.97 -5.00
C SER A 508 1.06 40.58 -5.03
N TYR A 509 1.42 39.51 -4.32
CA TYR A 509 2.81 39.08 -4.17
C TYR A 509 2.91 37.57 -4.41
N PRO A 510 3.99 37.07 -5.06
CA PRO A 510 4.23 35.65 -5.16
C PRO A 510 4.46 35.06 -3.76
N MET A 511 3.98 33.84 -3.58
CA MET A 511 4.21 33.04 -2.37
C MET A 511 5.43 32.14 -2.57
N ASP A 512 6.17 31.91 -1.48
CA ASP A 512 7.30 30.98 -1.49
C ASP A 512 6.83 29.55 -1.30
N PRO A 513 7.41 28.54 -1.99
CA PRO A 513 7.10 27.14 -1.74
C PRO A 513 7.57 26.73 -0.35
N LEU A 514 6.68 26.08 0.41
CA LEU A 514 6.95 25.53 1.74
C LEU A 514 7.15 24.01 1.70
N THR A 515 6.33 23.33 0.92
CA THR A 515 6.42 21.91 0.58
C THR A 515 6.06 21.72 -0.90
N GLU A 516 6.01 20.50 -1.41
CA GLU A 516 5.62 20.19 -2.79
C GLU A 516 4.26 20.82 -3.16
N ASP A 517 3.29 20.78 -2.23
CA ASP A 517 1.91 21.24 -2.46
C ASP A 517 1.50 22.44 -1.60
N SER A 518 2.41 23.06 -0.86
CA SER A 518 2.09 24.14 0.08
C SER A 518 2.96 25.37 -0.15
N TYR A 519 2.34 26.53 -0.04
CA TYR A 519 2.96 27.83 -0.26
C TYR A 519 2.74 28.73 0.93
N ILE A 520 3.72 29.60 1.22
CA ILE A 520 3.71 30.53 2.36
C ILE A 520 3.97 31.96 1.91
N PHE A 521 3.25 32.90 2.50
CA PHE A 521 3.54 34.32 2.46
C PHE A 521 3.63 34.87 3.88
N GLN A 522 4.66 35.68 4.17
CA GLN A 522 4.82 36.31 5.45
C GLN A 522 4.45 37.77 5.35
N TYR A 523 3.38 38.17 6.01
CA TYR A 523 2.89 39.52 6.11
C TYR A 523 3.42 40.19 7.38
N TYR A 524 3.97 41.38 7.26
CA TYR A 524 4.43 42.23 8.37
C TYR A 524 3.41 43.34 8.59
N PRO A 525 2.58 43.28 9.66
CA PRO A 525 1.57 44.31 9.92
C PRO A 525 2.23 45.68 10.16
N GLU A 526 1.69 46.70 9.54
CA GLU A 526 2.06 48.08 9.90
C GLU A 526 1.27 48.50 11.15
N PHE A 527 1.91 49.30 12.01
CA PHE A 527 1.23 49.82 13.19
C PHE A 527 0.18 50.83 12.76
N THR A 528 -1.07 50.57 13.13
CA THR A 528 -2.19 51.51 12.93
C THR A 528 -2.76 51.90 14.27
N THR A 529 -3.41 53.06 14.35
CA THR A 529 -4.10 53.58 15.54
C THR A 529 -5.62 53.56 15.43
N GLU A 530 -6.09 53.05 14.28
CA GLU A 530 -7.53 52.94 13.96
C GLU A 530 -7.87 51.50 13.62
N ASP A 531 -9.16 51.11 13.85
CA ASP A 531 -9.65 49.77 13.48
C ASP A 531 -9.73 49.64 11.99
N HIS A 532 -9.15 48.57 11.45
CA HIS A 532 -9.12 48.28 10.02
C HIS A 532 -9.56 46.84 9.79
N ILE A 533 -10.05 46.57 8.60
CA ILE A 533 -10.34 45.21 8.12
C ILE A 533 -9.29 44.83 7.08
N PHE A 534 -8.62 43.72 7.32
CA PHE A 534 -7.67 43.12 6.39
C PHE A 534 -8.40 42.10 5.54
N TYR A 535 -8.40 42.34 4.24
CA TYR A 535 -8.98 41.44 3.25
C TYR A 535 -7.87 40.71 2.55
N TYR A 536 -7.97 39.38 2.45
CA TYR A 536 -7.00 38.60 1.70
C TYR A 536 -7.62 37.50 0.87
N SER A 537 -6.89 37.07 -0.17
CA SER A 537 -7.26 35.95 -1.06
C SER A 537 -6.00 35.32 -1.65
N PHE A 538 -6.15 34.12 -2.17
CA PHE A 538 -5.10 33.44 -2.91
C PHE A 538 -5.51 33.27 -4.36
N MET A 539 -4.52 33.37 -5.26
CA MET A 539 -4.70 33.06 -6.67
C MET A 539 -3.58 32.12 -7.10
N ALA A 540 -3.95 31.01 -7.76
CA ALA A 540 -2.97 30.09 -8.29
C ALA A 540 -3.16 29.92 -9.81
N TYR A 541 -2.03 29.74 -10.48
CA TYR A 541 -1.93 29.38 -11.88
C TYR A 541 -1.31 28.00 -11.97
N ASP A 542 -1.89 27.12 -12.80
CA ASP A 542 -1.33 25.80 -13.09
C ASP A 542 -0.15 25.86 -14.07
N GLY A 543 0.38 24.68 -14.42
CA GLY A 543 1.42 24.50 -15.43
C GLY A 543 0.90 24.43 -16.86
N ALA A 544 -0.41 24.48 -17.09
CA ALA A 544 -1.00 24.39 -18.42
C ALA A 544 -0.65 25.60 -19.31
N ASN A 545 -0.78 25.41 -20.62
CA ASN A 545 -0.59 26.49 -21.59
C ASN A 545 -1.82 26.58 -22.55
N PRO A 546 -2.72 27.58 -22.44
CA PRO A 546 -2.68 28.66 -21.45
C PRO A 546 -2.95 28.18 -20.02
N HIS A 547 -2.43 28.92 -19.02
CA HIS A 547 -2.67 28.62 -17.61
C HIS A 547 -4.15 28.72 -17.25
N ASN A 548 -4.65 27.75 -16.49
CA ASN A 548 -5.91 27.92 -15.79
C ASN A 548 -5.67 28.61 -14.45
N THR A 549 -6.68 29.27 -13.92
CA THR A 549 -6.56 30.08 -12.72
C THR A 549 -7.63 29.71 -11.70
N SER A 550 -7.23 29.63 -10.44
CA SER A 550 -8.13 29.46 -9.30
C SER A 550 -7.95 30.58 -8.30
N ILE A 551 -9.05 31.01 -7.68
CA ILE A 551 -9.05 32.05 -6.63
C ILE A 551 -9.80 31.50 -5.41
N LEU A 552 -9.19 31.65 -4.25
CA LEU A 552 -9.79 31.26 -2.97
C LEU A 552 -9.90 32.48 -2.05
N PRO A 553 -11.08 32.80 -1.49
CA PRO A 553 -12.27 31.95 -1.35
C PRO A 553 -13.20 31.92 -2.59
N GLY A 554 -12.92 32.68 -3.63
CA GLY A 554 -13.67 32.73 -4.89
C GLY A 554 -13.41 34.02 -5.64
N GLN A 555 -13.83 34.06 -6.90
CA GLN A 555 -13.68 35.29 -7.71
C GLN A 555 -14.44 36.43 -7.05
N ASP A 556 -13.77 37.58 -6.85
CA ASP A 556 -14.27 38.78 -6.17
C ASP A 556 -14.66 38.58 -4.71
N LEU A 557 -14.36 37.42 -4.09
CA LEU A 557 -14.54 37.15 -2.68
C LEU A 557 -13.23 37.28 -1.92
N TRP A 558 -13.33 37.65 -0.65
CA TRP A 558 -12.19 37.86 0.23
C TRP A 558 -12.43 37.21 1.59
N TYR A 559 -11.38 36.71 2.21
CA TYR A 559 -11.38 36.46 3.64
C TYR A 559 -11.27 37.81 4.36
N GLU A 560 -12.17 38.06 5.31
CA GLU A 560 -12.22 39.30 6.09
C GLU A 560 -11.69 39.03 7.49
N VAL A 561 -10.70 39.80 7.91
CA VAL A 561 -10.02 39.63 9.20
C VAL A 561 -9.90 40.97 9.89
N PRO A 562 -10.45 41.15 11.09
CA PRO A 562 -10.28 42.41 11.85
C PRO A 562 -8.83 42.56 12.29
N ILE A 563 -8.26 43.74 12.12
CA ILE A 563 -7.00 44.12 12.74
C ILE A 563 -7.28 44.64 14.12
N LEU A 564 -6.95 43.86 15.13
CA LEU A 564 -7.17 44.22 16.53
C LEU A 564 -6.05 45.12 17.02
N ILE A 565 -6.40 46.35 17.41
CA ILE A 565 -5.44 47.28 17.98
C ILE A 565 -5.23 46.93 19.45
N VAL A 566 -4.01 46.59 19.81
CA VAL A 566 -3.59 46.42 21.19
C VAL A 566 -2.99 47.74 21.67
N PHE A 567 -3.78 48.59 22.34
CA PHE A 567 -3.26 49.77 23.01
C PHE A 567 -2.43 49.37 24.24
N LEU A 568 -1.19 49.74 24.27
CA LEU A 568 -0.39 49.72 25.49
C LEU A 568 -0.77 50.93 26.36
N ASN A 569 -1.94 50.89 26.99
CA ASN A 569 -2.29 51.86 28.02
C ASN A 569 -1.71 51.44 29.37
N ASP A 570 -0.94 52.28 30.03
CA ASP A 570 -0.24 52.03 31.30
C ASP A 570 -1.16 51.73 32.50
N GLU A 571 -2.49 51.68 32.32
CA GLU A 571 -3.46 51.45 33.42
C GLU A 571 -4.54 50.37 33.12
N VAL A 572 -4.54 49.71 31.98
CA VAL A 572 -5.41 48.57 31.77
C VAL A 572 -4.63 47.31 32.11
N GLN A 573 -5.19 46.47 33.00
CA GLN A 573 -4.68 45.12 33.26
C GLN A 573 -4.50 44.40 31.90
N ILE A 574 -3.26 44.31 31.46
CA ILE A 574 -2.85 43.47 30.32
C ILE A 574 -3.50 42.11 30.54
N PRO A 575 -4.28 41.55 29.60
CA PRO A 575 -4.59 40.13 29.63
C PRO A 575 -3.24 39.44 29.74
N THR A 576 -2.96 38.92 30.95
CA THR A 576 -1.67 38.25 31.20
C THR A 576 -1.52 37.20 30.11
N LEU A 577 -0.50 37.35 29.25
CA LEU A 577 -0.01 36.22 28.42
C LEU A 577 -0.06 35.02 29.34
N PRO A 578 -0.68 33.89 28.91
CA PRO A 578 -0.85 32.77 29.80
C PRO A 578 0.53 32.43 30.36
N GLU A 579 0.68 32.67 31.70
CA GLU A 579 1.91 32.26 32.38
C GLU A 579 2.13 30.78 32.04
N GLY A 580 3.25 30.42 31.47
CA GLY A 580 3.51 29.03 31.19
C GLY A 580 4.37 28.75 29.97
N ILE A 581 4.37 27.51 29.59
CA ILE A 581 5.11 27.02 28.41
C ILE A 581 4.34 27.44 27.15
N ILE A 582 5.01 28.26 26.32
CA ILE A 582 4.47 28.81 25.08
C ILE A 582 4.69 27.82 23.93
N SER A 583 5.90 27.27 23.81
CA SER A 583 6.25 26.31 22.76
C SER A 583 7.37 25.37 23.17
N VAL A 584 7.35 24.16 22.59
CA VAL A 584 8.42 23.14 22.69
C VAL A 584 8.74 22.68 21.28
N TYR A 585 9.95 22.97 20.80
CA TYR A 585 10.38 22.64 19.44
C TYR A 585 11.86 22.23 19.39
N PRO A 586 12.26 21.24 18.55
CA PRO A 586 11.38 20.36 17.77
C PRO A 586 10.59 19.36 18.65
N ASN A 587 9.38 19.02 18.22
CA ASN A 587 8.57 17.99 18.87
C ASN A 587 7.72 17.28 17.79
N PRO A 588 8.09 16.04 17.39
CA PRO A 588 9.06 15.11 18.03
C PRO A 588 10.51 15.59 17.96
N PHE A 589 11.31 15.15 18.94
CA PHE A 589 12.72 15.48 19.08
C PHE A 589 13.60 14.23 18.91
N ASN A 590 14.67 14.37 18.10
CA ASN A 590 15.70 13.34 17.97
C ASN A 590 16.98 13.71 18.73
N PRO A 591 17.26 13.11 19.90
CA PRO A 591 18.44 13.47 20.71
C PRO A 591 19.77 12.93 20.13
N ALA A 592 19.75 12.12 19.08
CA ALA A 592 20.96 11.67 18.39
C ALA A 592 21.45 12.67 17.34
N GLY A 593 20.62 13.68 16.98
CA GLY A 593 20.98 14.78 16.10
C GLY A 593 21.76 15.88 16.82
N SER A 594 22.21 16.88 16.06
CA SER A 594 22.91 18.06 16.60
C SER A 594 21.97 19.13 17.15
N GLU A 595 20.66 18.97 17.01
CA GLU A 595 19.65 19.94 17.46
C GLU A 595 19.38 19.82 18.97
N LEU A 596 19.00 20.95 19.57
CA LEU A 596 18.56 21.01 20.96
C LEU A 596 17.04 21.24 20.99
N ILE A 597 16.36 20.65 21.97
CA ILE A 597 15.00 21.10 22.28
C ILE A 597 15.09 22.55 22.77
N ARG A 598 14.27 23.40 22.20
CA ARG A 598 14.06 24.76 22.64
C ARG A 598 12.66 24.89 23.21
N LEU A 599 12.57 25.42 24.40
CA LEU A 599 11.33 25.64 25.11
C LEU A 599 11.20 27.11 25.41
N LYS A 600 10.18 27.76 24.85
CA LYS A 600 9.81 29.13 25.18
C LYS A 600 8.78 29.14 26.28
N TYR A 601 9.01 29.92 27.31
CA TYR A 601 8.06 30.13 28.40
C TYR A 601 8.01 31.60 28.81
N PHE A 602 6.88 32.03 29.38
CA PHE A 602 6.74 33.37 29.92
C PHE A 602 7.12 33.39 31.38
N SER A 603 8.12 34.21 31.75
CA SER A 603 8.53 34.45 33.11
C SER A 603 7.89 35.77 33.64
N PRO A 604 7.19 35.74 34.79
CA PRO A 604 6.60 36.95 35.37
C PRO A 604 7.63 37.90 36.02
N GLY A 605 8.90 37.48 36.13
CA GLY A 605 9.99 38.28 36.73
C GLY A 605 11.23 37.45 37.07
N ASN A 606 12.09 37.96 37.93
CA ASN A 606 13.40 37.34 38.28
C ASN A 606 13.29 36.19 39.30
N ILE A 607 12.16 35.52 39.38
CA ILE A 607 11.94 34.39 40.31
C ILE A 607 12.54 33.13 39.73
N PRO A 608 13.47 32.44 40.46
CA PRO A 608 14.01 31.19 39.99
C PRO A 608 12.93 30.14 39.77
N PHE A 609 13.13 29.27 38.78
CA PHE A 609 12.22 28.18 38.48
C PHE A 609 12.98 26.87 38.26
N SER A 610 12.26 25.75 38.49
CA SER A 610 12.79 24.42 38.19
C SER A 610 12.24 23.97 36.85
N PHE A 611 13.15 23.63 35.92
CA PHE A 611 12.88 22.90 34.69
C PHE A 611 13.02 21.41 34.97
N ARG A 612 11.98 20.61 34.71
CA ARG A 612 11.94 19.17 34.97
C ARG A 612 11.41 18.43 33.77
N VAL A 613 11.96 17.24 33.53
CA VAL A 613 11.48 16.30 32.51
C VAL A 613 11.15 14.97 33.18
N TYR A 614 9.94 14.48 32.97
CA TYR A 614 9.43 13.24 33.53
C TYR A 614 9.19 12.21 32.44
N ASN A 615 9.42 10.93 32.75
CA ASN A 615 8.91 9.84 31.93
C ASN A 615 7.43 9.54 32.27
N LEU A 616 6.80 8.63 31.51
CA LEU A 616 5.39 8.24 31.74
C LEU A 616 5.13 7.57 33.11
N LYS A 617 6.17 7.10 33.80
CA LYS A 617 6.06 6.57 35.17
C LYS A 617 6.13 7.64 36.25
N GLY A 618 6.22 8.93 35.85
CA GLY A 618 6.33 10.07 36.77
C GLY A 618 7.74 10.23 37.37
N GLN A 619 8.74 9.53 36.87
CA GLN A 619 10.12 9.66 37.38
C GLN A 619 10.82 10.84 36.70
N ILE A 620 11.48 11.68 37.51
CA ILE A 620 12.27 12.81 36.99
C ILE A 620 13.55 12.27 36.36
N ILE A 621 13.69 12.44 35.03
CA ILE A 621 14.87 12.06 34.28
C ILE A 621 15.87 13.21 34.19
N TYR A 622 15.40 14.45 34.15
CA TYR A 622 16.22 15.66 34.14
C TYR A 622 15.60 16.74 35.03
N THR A 623 16.43 17.52 35.69
CA THR A 623 16.00 18.73 36.43
C THR A 623 17.15 19.73 36.50
N GLU A 624 16.82 20.98 36.32
CA GLU A 624 17.72 22.13 36.44
C GLU A 624 17.01 23.29 37.08
N THR A 625 17.72 24.08 37.87
CA THR A 625 17.19 25.34 38.41
C THR A 625 17.78 26.49 37.61
N LEU A 626 16.91 27.28 37.03
CA LEU A 626 17.25 28.39 36.13
C LEU A 626 16.81 29.73 36.69
N PHE A 627 17.55 30.74 36.33
CA PHE A 627 17.31 32.14 36.77
C PHE A 627 16.91 32.96 35.53
N PRO A 628 15.66 33.43 35.42
CA PRO A 628 15.26 34.24 34.27
C PRO A 628 15.96 35.58 34.27
N LYS A 629 16.19 36.12 33.09
CA LYS A 629 16.85 37.43 32.89
C LYS A 629 15.90 38.63 33.05
N GLY A 630 14.68 38.42 33.53
CA GLY A 630 13.65 39.41 33.67
C GLY A 630 12.25 38.92 33.40
N LYS A 631 11.26 39.83 33.41
CA LYS A 631 9.91 39.56 32.96
C LYS A 631 9.85 39.45 31.43
N GLY A 632 9.17 38.43 30.91
CA GLY A 632 9.00 38.25 29.46
C GLY A 632 9.28 36.83 29.01
N ILE A 633 9.33 36.64 27.69
CA ILE A 633 9.60 35.34 27.07
C ILE A 633 11.05 34.97 27.28
N GLN A 634 11.29 33.81 27.84
CA GLN A 634 12.60 33.21 28.05
C GLN A 634 12.70 31.91 27.23
N GLU A 635 13.93 31.55 26.84
CA GLU A 635 14.18 30.30 26.12
C GLU A 635 15.10 29.39 26.96
N ILE A 636 14.74 28.13 27.04
CA ILE A 636 15.52 27.05 27.67
C ILE A 636 15.88 26.05 26.58
N SER A 637 17.09 25.55 26.62
CA SER A 637 17.54 24.47 25.72
C SER A 637 17.85 23.19 26.53
N TRP A 638 17.44 22.03 26.01
CA TRP A 638 17.78 20.74 26.57
C TRP A 638 18.26 19.79 25.45
N ASN A 639 19.31 19.03 25.72
CA ASN A 639 19.97 18.16 24.73
C ASN A 639 19.48 16.69 24.79
N GLY A 640 18.44 16.41 25.53
CA GLY A 640 17.87 15.05 25.65
C GLY A 640 18.64 14.11 26.57
N LEU A 641 19.65 14.60 27.32
CA LEU A 641 20.39 13.79 28.26
C LEU A 641 19.70 13.73 29.65
N ASP A 642 19.75 12.57 30.29
CA ASP A 642 19.33 12.43 31.69
C ASP A 642 20.42 12.96 32.65
N LYS A 643 20.12 12.91 33.96
CA LYS A 643 21.07 13.35 35.03
C LYS A 643 22.39 12.60 35.04
N LYS A 644 22.49 11.44 34.36
CA LYS A 644 23.70 10.62 34.27
C LYS A 644 24.44 10.82 32.97
N GLY A 645 24.01 11.76 32.13
CA GLY A 645 24.58 12.04 30.82
C GLY A 645 24.20 11.00 29.74
N LYS A 646 23.16 10.17 29.97
CA LYS A 646 22.68 9.18 29.00
C LYS A 646 21.48 9.75 28.23
N LEU A 647 21.44 9.50 26.94
CA LEU A 647 20.32 9.89 26.09
C LEU A 647 18.98 9.27 26.56
N ALA A 648 17.97 10.09 26.70
CA ALA A 648 16.62 9.66 27.03
C ALA A 648 16.11 8.67 25.97
N PRO A 649 15.51 7.53 26.36
CA PRO A 649 14.92 6.57 25.44
C PRO A 649 13.78 7.15 24.60
N ASN A 650 13.43 6.47 23.48
CA ASN A 650 12.22 6.80 22.72
C ASN A 650 11.01 6.74 23.63
N GLY A 651 10.09 7.70 23.47
CA GLY A 651 8.87 7.70 24.25
C GLY A 651 8.27 9.09 24.47
N ILE A 652 7.19 9.11 25.22
CA ILE A 652 6.50 10.33 25.63
C ILE A 652 7.05 10.78 26.98
N TYR A 653 7.32 12.07 27.07
CA TYR A 653 7.80 12.74 28.28
C TYR A 653 6.90 13.92 28.62
N LEU A 654 6.91 14.30 29.88
CA LEU A 654 6.25 15.51 30.38
C LEU A 654 7.34 16.50 30.79
N ILE A 655 7.34 17.66 30.18
CA ILE A 655 8.15 18.80 30.58
C ILE A 655 7.35 19.63 31.58
N GLU A 656 7.97 20.03 32.67
CA GLU A 656 7.39 20.90 33.70
C GLU A 656 8.31 22.08 33.97
N ILE A 657 7.71 23.28 34.02
CA ILE A 657 8.31 24.47 34.64
C ILE A 657 7.56 24.73 35.94
N LEU A 658 8.29 24.68 37.04
CA LEU A 658 7.78 24.95 38.37
C LEU A 658 8.38 26.24 38.88
N GLN A 659 7.56 27.29 39.04
CA GLN A 659 7.95 28.59 39.55
C GLN A 659 7.10 28.96 40.77
N GLY A 660 7.70 28.95 41.98
CA GLY A 660 6.96 29.06 43.23
C GLY A 660 5.94 27.91 43.38
N SER A 661 4.67 28.24 43.56
CA SER A 661 3.57 27.25 43.61
C SER A 661 2.93 26.93 42.26
N LYS A 662 3.31 27.62 41.18
CA LYS A 662 2.74 27.44 39.84
C LYS A 662 3.53 26.41 39.05
N SER A 663 2.80 25.44 38.48
CA SER A 663 3.34 24.38 37.61
C SER A 663 2.73 24.46 36.23
N HIS A 664 3.56 24.54 35.20
CA HIS A 664 3.15 24.54 33.79
C HIS A 664 3.77 23.32 33.09
N LYS A 665 2.93 22.55 32.38
CA LYS A 665 3.34 21.27 31.78
C LYS A 665 3.09 21.24 30.28
N SER A 666 3.99 20.57 29.57
CA SER A 666 3.84 20.33 28.14
C SER A 666 4.32 18.92 27.78
N LYS A 667 3.74 18.33 26.74
CA LYS A 667 4.12 17.01 26.21
C LYS A 667 5.31 17.13 25.27
N LEU A 668 6.27 16.22 25.40
CA LEU A 668 7.38 16.04 24.50
C LEU A 668 7.42 14.60 24.01
N ILE A 669 7.68 14.41 22.73
CA ILE A 669 7.90 13.10 22.11
C ILE A 669 9.37 13.00 21.71
N ILE A 670 10.07 11.95 22.18
CA ILE A 670 11.44 11.65 21.78
C ILE A 670 11.42 10.45 20.84
N VAL A 671 12.04 10.62 19.67
CA VAL A 671 12.18 9.60 18.62
C VAL A 671 13.64 9.60 18.16
N LYS A 672 14.28 8.43 18.17
CA LYS A 672 15.66 8.24 17.70
C LYS A 672 15.65 7.63 16.32
#